data_b511769e67f31f79bc60ae706f4ef7a8
#
_entry.id   b511769e67f31f79bc60ae706f4ef7a8
#
_cell.length_a   1.000
_cell.length_b   1.000
_cell.length_c   1.000
_cell.angle_alpha   90.00
_cell.angle_beta   90.00
_cell.angle_gamma   90.00
#
_symmetry.space_group_name_H-M   'P 1'
#
loop_
_entity.id
_entity.type
_entity.pdbx_description
1 polymer ?
#
loop_
_entity_poly.entity_id
_entity_poly.type
_entity_poly.pdbx_seq_one_letter_code
_entity_poly.pdbx_strand_id
1 'polypeptide(L)'
;MAVFTVNGQKVEPTGNQKLLRFLRDELHLTSVKDGCSEGACGACTVIIDGKTCKACVPDTDLLDGRTVITVEGLTEWEREVYTYAYGKAGAVQCGFCIPGMVMCTKALLDVNKEPTDDEIKYALRNNYCRCTGYVKIMDAVRLAAKVLKTGVIPDDLDPDWNIGHRVSRVDVEEKVLGTGKYPDDFYFDGMLYGVALRSKYPRARVLEIDTAAAKALSGVEAVLTAEDIPGENKIGHLKHDQYSLIPIGGLTHYLGDAIAVIAAKDRETAEKAKKLIKVKYEVLPHIRTIEEAAAEDAPKVFDEEENNICAHKHISRGNADEAIRNSKYVISHHFETPWTEHAFLEPECAVALYDEDGDIFVYSTDQSAHQTLHECSLLLGTDRVKVQNALVGGGFGGKEDMTVQHLAALLTYATKKPVKMKLTRAESLLVHPKRHPFYMDMTMGCDENGNIMGVKAKVASDTGAFASLGGPVLERACTHAAGPYHYENFEIEGTAYYTNNPPAGAFRGFGVTQTCFATETLLNMMADKVGITPWEIRYRNAIRPGETLPNGQIVDNSTGLVETLEAVKKKYDAALEEGKPVGIGCAMKNAGVGVGIPDTGRVKLVFEKDKKLHIYSGASCIGQGLGTVLTQMVVTNTDLKHEDIVYERSNTWFAPDSGTTSGSRQTLVTGEACRRACDKVMKDRNAGKTIDDVIGKIYYGEYLAKTDPLGANVPNPVSHVAYGYATQVCILDKKTGKIEEMVAAHDVGKAVNPLSCEGQIEGGVVMSIGFALRERYPIDENCKPIDKYGSLGLFRSHEIPKIDAIVVDKPGLNVACGAIGIGEITSIPTAPAIADAYFRWNGERQYSLPLTGTPYERKC
;
A
#
# COMPACT_ATOMS: atom_id res chain seq x y z
N MET A 1 -14.08 -40.04 11.26
CA MET A 1 -13.71 -38.59 11.27
C MET A 1 -12.65 -38.45 12.33
N ALA A 2 -11.64 -37.59 12.08
CA ALA A 2 -10.57 -37.39 13.02
C ALA A 2 -11.05 -36.58 14.27
N VAL A 3 -10.62 -37.01 15.45
CA VAL A 3 -10.85 -36.28 16.72
C VAL A 3 -9.53 -35.72 17.20
N PHE A 4 -9.45 -34.40 17.35
CA PHE A 4 -8.24 -33.71 17.78
C PHE A 4 -8.56 -32.59 18.78
N THR A 5 -7.55 -31.94 19.30
CA THR A 5 -7.73 -30.88 20.31
C THR A 5 -7.39 -29.51 19.69
N VAL A 6 -8.27 -28.53 19.86
CA VAL A 6 -8.01 -27.11 19.51
C VAL A 6 -8.12 -26.26 20.77
N ASN A 7 -7.04 -25.57 21.14
CA ASN A 7 -6.97 -24.71 22.32
C ASN A 7 -7.47 -25.40 23.61
N GLY A 8 -7.12 -26.69 23.79
CA GLY A 8 -7.51 -27.50 24.95
C GLY A 8 -8.91 -28.16 24.86
N GLN A 9 -9.70 -27.87 23.81
CA GLN A 9 -11.02 -28.47 23.61
C GLN A 9 -10.96 -29.56 22.55
N LYS A 10 -11.60 -30.71 22.81
CA LYS A 10 -11.77 -31.76 21.80
C LYS A 10 -12.79 -31.33 20.77
N VAL A 11 -12.45 -31.51 19.49
CA VAL A 11 -13.27 -31.17 18.34
C VAL A 11 -13.33 -32.32 17.35
N GLU A 12 -14.44 -32.36 16.60
CA GLU A 12 -14.67 -33.31 15.51
C GLU A 12 -15.26 -32.54 14.31
N PRO A 13 -14.51 -32.37 13.19
CA PRO A 13 -15.02 -31.69 12.00
C PRO A 13 -16.22 -32.41 11.40
N THR A 14 -17.14 -31.63 10.79
CA THR A 14 -18.33 -32.20 10.10
C THR A 14 -17.97 -32.98 8.83
N GLY A 15 -16.75 -32.83 8.32
CA GLY A 15 -16.19 -33.54 7.16
C GLY A 15 -14.71 -33.27 6.97
N ASN A 16 -14.07 -33.96 6.02
CA ASN A 16 -12.67 -33.68 5.69
C ASN A 16 -12.55 -32.38 4.90
N GLN A 17 -11.76 -31.47 5.43
CA GLN A 17 -11.52 -30.15 4.86
C GLN A 17 -10.17 -29.60 5.29
N LYS A 18 -9.71 -28.47 4.70
CA LYS A 18 -8.50 -27.80 5.17
C LYS A 18 -8.67 -27.30 6.60
N LEU A 19 -7.66 -27.52 7.45
CA LEU A 19 -7.68 -27.04 8.84
C LEU A 19 -8.03 -25.55 8.93
N LEU A 20 -7.52 -24.71 8.01
CA LEU A 20 -7.84 -23.30 7.93
C LEU A 20 -9.36 -23.04 7.84
N ARG A 21 -10.07 -23.80 7.00
CA ARG A 21 -11.54 -23.66 6.85
C ARG A 21 -12.25 -24.08 8.14
N PHE A 22 -11.89 -25.23 8.69
CA PHE A 22 -12.45 -25.71 9.95
C PHE A 22 -12.30 -24.69 11.09
N LEU A 23 -11.06 -24.15 11.28
CA LEU A 23 -10.80 -23.18 12.35
C LEU A 23 -11.61 -21.88 12.17
N ARG A 24 -11.73 -21.37 10.93
CA ARG A 24 -12.40 -20.11 10.64
C ARG A 24 -13.90 -20.24 10.51
N ASP A 25 -14.37 -21.21 9.71
CA ASP A 25 -15.76 -21.25 9.26
C ASP A 25 -16.65 -22.06 10.22
N GLU A 26 -16.09 -23.04 10.96
CA GLU A 26 -16.84 -23.81 11.97
C GLU A 26 -16.55 -23.34 13.42
N LEU A 27 -15.29 -23.06 13.76
CA LEU A 27 -14.92 -22.68 15.12
C LEU A 27 -14.83 -21.15 15.33
N HIS A 28 -14.94 -20.36 14.27
CA HIS A 28 -14.84 -18.89 14.27
C HIS A 28 -13.55 -18.34 14.92
N LEU A 29 -12.44 -19.11 14.85
CA LEU A 29 -11.12 -18.67 15.32
C LEU A 29 -10.46 -17.77 14.26
N THR A 30 -10.81 -16.49 14.30
CA THR A 30 -10.47 -15.53 13.25
C THR A 30 -9.05 -14.97 13.34
N SER A 31 -8.30 -15.24 14.42
CA SER A 31 -6.85 -14.93 14.46
C SER A 31 -6.07 -15.69 13.37
N VAL A 32 -6.58 -16.83 12.91
CA VAL A 32 -6.00 -17.63 11.83
C VAL A 32 -6.40 -16.99 10.49
N LYS A 33 -5.57 -16.10 9.95
CA LYS A 33 -5.90 -15.28 8.77
C LYS A 33 -5.68 -16.06 7.45
N ASP A 34 -6.63 -15.91 6.53
CA ASP A 34 -6.52 -16.48 5.18
C ASP A 34 -5.97 -15.46 4.17
N GLY A 35 -4.64 -15.44 3.99
CA GLY A 35 -3.98 -14.52 3.07
C GLY A 35 -3.75 -15.07 1.66
N CYS A 36 -3.45 -16.37 1.50
CA CYS A 36 -3.15 -16.93 0.18
C CYS A 36 -3.79 -18.28 -0.10
N SER A 37 -4.16 -19.07 0.91
CA SER A 37 -4.64 -20.47 0.78
C SER A 37 -3.73 -21.38 -0.07
N GLU A 38 -2.46 -21.01 -0.30
CA GLU A 38 -1.48 -21.69 -1.18
C GLU A 38 -0.24 -22.19 -0.40
N GLY A 39 -0.25 -22.10 0.93
CA GLY A 39 0.92 -22.47 1.75
C GLY A 39 2.09 -21.47 1.68
N ALA A 40 1.94 -20.29 1.06
CA ALA A 40 3.02 -19.35 0.83
C ALA A 40 3.19 -18.30 1.95
N CYS A 41 2.13 -17.53 2.29
CA CYS A 41 2.22 -16.30 3.06
C CYS A 41 2.47 -16.49 4.57
N GLY A 42 2.01 -17.60 5.18
CA GLY A 42 2.16 -17.86 6.61
C GLY A 42 1.20 -17.10 7.55
N ALA A 43 0.27 -16.28 7.04
CA ALA A 43 -0.70 -15.58 7.87
C ALA A 43 -1.61 -16.52 8.68
N CYS A 44 -1.80 -17.75 8.20
CA CYS A 44 -2.56 -18.82 8.85
C CYS A 44 -1.71 -19.75 9.73
N THR A 45 -0.55 -19.31 10.22
CA THR A 45 0.31 -20.15 11.07
C THR A 45 -0.35 -20.44 12.41
N VAL A 46 -0.39 -21.73 12.75
CA VAL A 46 -0.80 -22.30 14.04
C VAL A 46 0.30 -23.19 14.59
N ILE A 47 0.19 -23.64 15.82
CA ILE A 47 1.09 -24.64 16.39
C ILE A 47 0.36 -25.99 16.43
N ILE A 48 0.98 -27.05 15.85
CA ILE A 48 0.51 -28.43 15.94
C ILE A 48 1.59 -29.25 16.64
N ASP A 49 1.24 -29.82 17.80
CA ASP A 49 2.17 -30.61 18.63
C ASP A 49 3.53 -29.92 18.87
N GLY A 50 3.48 -28.62 19.24
CA GLY A 50 4.65 -27.78 19.53
C GLY A 50 5.41 -27.25 18.30
N LYS A 51 4.97 -27.52 17.07
CA LYS A 51 5.63 -27.06 15.83
C LYS A 51 4.72 -26.14 15.01
N THR A 52 5.31 -25.13 14.41
CA THR A 52 4.57 -24.23 13.50
C THR A 52 4.10 -24.95 12.25
N CYS A 53 2.83 -24.75 11.90
CA CYS A 53 2.21 -25.27 10.68
C CYS A 53 1.32 -24.21 10.06
N LYS A 54 1.27 -24.15 8.71
CA LYS A 54 0.32 -23.29 7.99
C LYS A 54 -1.01 -24.03 7.87
N ALA A 55 -2.06 -23.55 8.52
CA ALA A 55 -3.37 -24.22 8.60
C ALA A 55 -4.03 -24.47 7.22
N CYS A 56 -3.65 -23.74 6.17
CA CYS A 56 -4.12 -23.97 4.82
C CYS A 56 -3.53 -25.22 4.13
N VAL A 57 -2.56 -25.89 4.76
CA VAL A 57 -1.87 -27.05 4.16
C VAL A 57 -2.51 -28.39 4.58
N PRO A 58 -2.63 -28.75 5.88
CA PRO A 58 -3.16 -30.05 6.29
C PRO A 58 -4.69 -30.11 6.12
N ASP A 59 -5.15 -31.30 5.76
CA ASP A 59 -6.56 -31.68 5.87
C ASP A 59 -6.88 -32.17 7.29
N THR A 60 -8.11 -31.96 7.74
CA THR A 60 -8.55 -32.31 9.12
C THR A 60 -8.40 -33.80 9.43
N ASP A 61 -8.58 -34.69 8.46
CA ASP A 61 -8.40 -36.14 8.67
C ASP A 61 -6.99 -36.57 9.06
N LEU A 62 -5.97 -35.70 8.79
CA LEU A 62 -4.57 -35.96 9.17
C LEU A 62 -4.25 -35.58 10.62
N LEU A 63 -5.22 -35.05 11.36
CA LEU A 63 -5.00 -34.44 12.68
C LEU A 63 -5.51 -35.31 13.84
N ASP A 64 -5.92 -36.55 13.60
CA ASP A 64 -6.41 -37.43 14.65
C ASP A 64 -5.44 -37.52 15.82
N GLY A 65 -5.92 -37.29 17.04
CA GLY A 65 -5.12 -37.29 18.28
C GLY A 65 -4.14 -36.13 18.44
N ARG A 66 -4.05 -35.19 17.48
CA ARG A 66 -3.14 -34.04 17.53
C ARG A 66 -3.67 -32.89 18.40
N THR A 67 -2.77 -31.99 18.78
CA THR A 67 -3.11 -30.74 19.50
C THR A 67 -2.78 -29.53 18.64
N VAL A 68 -3.77 -28.69 18.39
CA VAL A 68 -3.68 -27.43 17.64
C VAL A 68 -3.83 -26.25 18.60
N ILE A 69 -2.92 -25.28 18.52
CA ILE A 69 -2.97 -24.03 19.29
C ILE A 69 -3.00 -22.84 18.33
N THR A 70 -3.96 -21.93 18.52
CA THR A 70 -4.08 -20.65 17.86
C THR A 70 -3.82 -19.51 18.86
N VAL A 71 -3.87 -18.24 18.43
CA VAL A 71 -3.68 -17.09 19.35
C VAL A 71 -4.75 -17.05 20.43
N GLU A 72 -5.97 -17.49 20.14
CA GLU A 72 -7.05 -17.59 21.13
C GLU A 72 -6.73 -18.58 22.28
N GLY A 73 -5.81 -19.51 22.06
CA GLY A 73 -5.33 -20.49 23.07
C GLY A 73 -4.14 -20.00 23.91
N LEU A 74 -3.69 -18.76 23.73
CA LEU A 74 -2.64 -18.16 24.59
C LEU A 74 -3.17 -17.94 26.01
N THR A 75 -2.31 -18.18 27.01
CA THR A 75 -2.58 -17.80 28.40
C THR A 75 -2.69 -16.29 28.54
N GLU A 76 -3.35 -15.80 29.61
CA GLU A 76 -3.46 -14.36 29.89
C GLU A 76 -2.08 -13.71 29.95
N TRP A 77 -1.12 -14.31 30.64
CA TRP A 77 0.26 -13.83 30.70
C TRP A 77 0.92 -13.72 29.32
N GLU A 78 0.77 -14.72 28.47
CA GLU A 78 1.33 -14.68 27.12
C GLU A 78 0.69 -13.57 26.26
N ARG A 79 -0.62 -13.34 26.42
CA ARG A 79 -1.32 -12.23 25.74
C ARG A 79 -0.73 -10.88 26.13
N GLU A 80 -0.54 -10.65 27.43
CA GLU A 80 0.06 -9.42 27.96
C GLU A 80 1.50 -9.26 27.43
N VAL A 81 2.32 -10.31 27.50
CA VAL A 81 3.73 -10.28 27.02
C VAL A 81 3.81 -9.93 25.54
N TYR A 82 3.02 -10.60 24.68
CA TYR A 82 3.10 -10.34 23.23
C TYR A 82 2.48 -8.97 22.88
N THR A 83 1.42 -8.55 23.52
CA THR A 83 0.86 -7.20 23.31
C THR A 83 1.87 -6.13 23.69
N TYR A 84 2.49 -6.23 24.87
CA TYR A 84 3.57 -5.34 25.28
C TYR A 84 4.74 -5.33 24.28
N ALA A 85 5.30 -6.51 23.97
CA ALA A 85 6.51 -6.60 23.17
C ALA A 85 6.31 -6.08 21.72
N TYR A 86 5.22 -6.47 21.08
CA TYR A 86 4.91 -6.02 19.73
C TYR A 86 4.50 -4.54 19.67
N GLY A 87 3.83 -4.06 20.72
CA GLY A 87 3.47 -2.64 20.85
C GLY A 87 4.71 -1.77 21.08
N LYS A 88 5.51 -2.09 22.07
CA LYS A 88 6.73 -1.35 22.45
C LYS A 88 7.77 -1.28 21.32
N ALA A 89 7.93 -2.38 20.58
CA ALA A 89 8.83 -2.42 19.43
C ALA A 89 8.28 -1.66 18.21
N GLY A 90 6.97 -1.32 18.17
CA GLY A 90 6.34 -0.77 16.96
C GLY A 90 6.20 -1.79 15.82
N ALA A 91 6.12 -3.09 16.18
CA ALA A 91 6.12 -4.20 15.23
C ALA A 91 4.80 -4.39 14.46
N VAL A 92 3.77 -3.64 14.81
CA VAL A 92 2.43 -3.78 14.24
C VAL A 92 2.13 -2.63 13.27
N GLN A 93 1.75 -2.95 12.02
CA GLN A 93 1.20 -1.98 11.08
C GLN A 93 -0.22 -2.38 10.67
N CYS A 94 -0.43 -3.00 9.51
CA CYS A 94 -1.78 -3.44 9.13
C CYS A 94 -2.34 -4.55 10.05
N GLY A 95 -1.49 -5.37 10.65
CA GLY A 95 -1.86 -6.39 11.64
C GLY A 95 -2.16 -7.77 11.05
N PHE A 96 -2.41 -7.90 9.74
CA PHE A 96 -2.89 -9.14 9.13
C PHE A 96 -1.93 -10.33 9.28
N CYS A 97 -0.62 -10.11 9.27
CA CYS A 97 0.39 -11.16 9.47
C CYS A 97 0.70 -11.43 10.95
N ILE A 98 0.32 -10.52 11.85
CA ILE A 98 0.84 -10.51 13.23
C ILE A 98 0.40 -11.71 14.05
N PRO A 99 -0.87 -12.19 14.04
CA PRO A 99 -1.23 -13.41 14.75
C PRO A 99 -0.38 -14.61 14.36
N GLY A 100 -0.11 -14.80 13.06
CA GLY A 100 0.80 -15.85 12.58
C GLY A 100 2.26 -15.67 13.03
N MET A 101 2.74 -14.41 13.11
CA MET A 101 4.07 -14.09 13.64
C MET A 101 4.17 -14.36 15.14
N VAL A 102 3.11 -14.06 15.91
CA VAL A 102 3.01 -14.38 17.35
C VAL A 102 3.09 -15.89 17.58
N MET A 103 2.41 -16.70 16.76
CA MET A 103 2.50 -18.16 16.88
C MET A 103 3.91 -18.69 16.54
N CYS A 104 4.62 -18.08 15.58
CA CYS A 104 6.02 -18.40 15.33
C CYS A 104 6.92 -18.01 16.50
N THR A 105 6.68 -16.85 17.09
CA THR A 105 7.40 -16.35 18.27
C THR A 105 7.19 -17.28 19.45
N LYS A 106 5.93 -17.66 19.74
CA LYS A 106 5.62 -18.61 20.81
C LYS A 106 6.34 -19.94 20.62
N ALA A 107 6.23 -20.54 19.43
CA ALA A 107 6.87 -21.83 19.14
C ALA A 107 8.40 -21.77 19.31
N LEU A 108 9.04 -20.65 19.02
CA LEU A 108 10.47 -20.43 19.27
C LEU A 108 10.75 -20.29 20.76
N LEU A 109 10.02 -19.43 21.48
CA LEU A 109 10.29 -19.09 22.87
C LEU A 109 9.84 -20.17 23.87
N ASP A 110 8.97 -21.10 23.48
CA ASP A 110 8.63 -22.27 24.26
C ASP A 110 9.83 -23.23 24.40
N VAL A 111 10.73 -23.25 23.40
CA VAL A 111 11.91 -24.14 23.39
C VAL A 111 13.22 -23.39 23.66
N ASN A 112 13.32 -22.11 23.35
CA ASN A 112 14.54 -21.30 23.56
C ASN A 112 14.18 -19.86 23.97
N LYS A 113 14.38 -19.50 25.22
CA LYS A 113 14.10 -18.16 25.76
C LYS A 113 15.23 -17.14 25.53
N GLU A 114 16.34 -17.55 24.92
CA GLU A 114 17.47 -16.67 24.57
C GLU A 114 17.90 -16.91 23.11
N PRO A 115 16.97 -16.69 22.14
CA PRO A 115 17.29 -16.95 20.75
C PRO A 115 18.29 -15.94 20.20
N THR A 116 19.21 -16.41 19.37
CA THR A 116 20.07 -15.58 18.54
C THR A 116 19.26 -14.92 17.41
N ASP A 117 19.83 -13.88 16.81
CA ASP A 117 19.20 -13.21 15.66
C ASP A 117 18.93 -14.16 14.49
N ASP A 118 19.84 -15.09 14.22
CA ASP A 118 19.67 -16.08 13.16
C ASP A 118 18.54 -17.07 13.47
N GLU A 119 18.37 -17.47 14.73
CA GLU A 119 17.24 -18.32 15.16
C GLU A 119 15.91 -17.57 15.05
N ILE A 120 15.87 -16.27 15.40
CA ILE A 120 14.68 -15.42 15.20
C ILE A 120 14.34 -15.32 13.72
N LYS A 121 15.31 -14.97 12.88
CA LYS A 121 15.15 -14.90 11.43
C LYS A 121 14.67 -16.21 10.84
N TYR A 122 15.23 -17.32 11.31
CA TYR A 122 14.85 -18.66 10.87
C TYR A 122 13.42 -19.05 11.30
N ALA A 123 13.02 -18.72 12.52
CA ALA A 123 11.66 -19.00 13.01
C ALA A 123 10.59 -18.27 12.19
N LEU A 124 10.86 -17.01 11.80
CA LEU A 124 9.93 -16.17 11.04
C LEU A 124 9.98 -16.38 9.51
N ARG A 125 10.95 -17.17 8.98
CA ARG A 125 11.23 -17.29 7.52
C ARG A 125 10.06 -17.70 6.64
N ASN A 126 9.07 -18.35 7.21
CA ASN A 126 7.89 -18.86 6.48
C ASN A 126 6.69 -17.92 6.50
N ASN A 127 6.82 -16.76 7.15
CA ASN A 127 5.77 -15.77 7.28
C ASN A 127 6.18 -14.50 6.54
N TYR A 128 5.31 -14.03 5.64
CA TYR A 128 5.52 -12.76 4.96
C TYR A 128 4.94 -11.60 5.77
N CYS A 129 5.64 -10.46 5.74
CA CYS A 129 5.11 -9.16 6.08
C CYS A 129 5.49 -8.16 5.00
N ARG A 130 4.50 -7.44 4.45
CA ARG A 130 4.74 -6.44 3.40
C ARG A 130 4.93 -5.03 3.96
N CYS A 131 4.51 -4.80 5.21
CA CYS A 131 4.42 -3.47 5.82
C CYS A 131 5.69 -3.05 6.58
N THR A 132 6.27 -3.96 7.41
CA THR A 132 7.17 -3.60 8.50
C THR A 132 8.66 -3.68 8.16
N GLY A 133 9.02 -4.33 7.05
CA GLY A 133 10.42 -4.65 6.78
C GLY A 133 11.04 -5.64 7.78
N TYR A 134 10.24 -6.25 8.64
CA TYR A 134 10.61 -7.27 9.66
C TYR A 134 11.46 -6.77 10.83
N VAL A 135 12.20 -5.67 10.73
CA VAL A 135 13.16 -5.19 11.76
C VAL A 135 12.48 -5.12 13.13
N LYS A 136 11.38 -4.38 13.23
CA LYS A 136 10.64 -4.21 14.49
C LYS A 136 9.93 -5.49 14.95
N ILE A 137 9.61 -6.43 14.06
CA ILE A 137 9.09 -7.76 14.45
C ILE A 137 10.18 -8.56 15.15
N MET A 138 11.41 -8.53 14.65
CA MET A 138 12.55 -9.19 15.30
C MET A 138 12.85 -8.56 16.68
N ASP A 139 12.74 -7.23 16.81
CA ASP A 139 12.85 -6.54 18.11
C ASP A 139 11.76 -6.97 19.08
N ALA A 140 10.52 -7.14 18.60
CA ALA A 140 9.42 -7.65 19.42
C ALA A 140 9.70 -9.06 19.94
N VAL A 141 10.29 -9.95 19.13
CA VAL A 141 10.69 -11.30 19.57
C VAL A 141 11.74 -11.21 20.67
N ARG A 142 12.75 -10.33 20.53
CA ARG A 142 13.79 -10.12 21.57
C ARG A 142 13.19 -9.60 22.88
N LEU A 143 12.25 -8.64 22.80
CA LEU A 143 11.55 -8.10 23.97
C LEU A 143 10.69 -9.17 24.65
N ALA A 144 9.92 -9.96 23.89
CA ALA A 144 9.12 -11.06 24.43
C ALA A 144 10.01 -12.10 25.12
N ALA A 145 11.14 -12.47 24.50
CA ALA A 145 12.11 -13.39 25.10
C ALA A 145 12.62 -12.87 26.47
N LYS A 146 13.00 -11.57 26.52
CA LYS A 146 13.46 -10.93 27.76
C LYS A 146 12.38 -10.97 28.86
N VAL A 147 11.14 -10.62 28.53
CA VAL A 147 10.01 -10.60 29.49
C VAL A 147 9.70 -12.03 29.98
N LEU A 148 9.62 -13.01 29.08
CA LEU A 148 9.37 -14.41 29.45
C LEU A 148 10.50 -15.03 30.30
N LYS A 149 11.73 -14.53 30.15
CA LYS A 149 12.87 -14.94 31.00
C LYS A 149 12.82 -14.29 32.39
N THR A 150 12.49 -13.01 32.47
CA THR A 150 12.48 -12.26 33.75
C THR A 150 11.19 -12.46 34.55
N GLY A 151 10.09 -12.83 33.88
CA GLY A 151 8.74 -12.94 34.47
C GLY A 151 8.10 -11.61 34.84
N VAL A 152 8.64 -10.48 34.30
CA VAL A 152 8.16 -9.13 34.62
C VAL A 152 8.05 -8.29 33.32
N ILE A 153 6.87 -7.73 33.06
CA ILE A 153 6.71 -6.72 32.01
C ILE A 153 7.23 -5.39 32.58
N PRO A 154 8.20 -4.74 31.93
CA PRO A 154 8.71 -3.44 32.38
C PRO A 154 7.64 -2.35 32.28
N ASP A 155 7.62 -1.44 33.26
CA ASP A 155 6.84 -0.20 33.18
C ASP A 155 7.69 0.89 32.50
N ASP A 156 7.90 0.71 31.18
CA ASP A 156 8.78 1.57 30.37
C ASP A 156 8.11 2.08 29.10
N LEU A 157 6.78 1.96 28.99
CA LEU A 157 6.02 2.61 27.92
C LEU A 157 6.07 4.12 28.12
N ASP A 158 6.19 4.86 27.01
CA ASP A 158 6.15 6.31 27.07
C ASP A 158 4.76 6.79 27.51
N PRO A 159 4.61 7.44 28.66
CA PRO A 159 3.32 7.93 29.12
C PRO A 159 2.88 9.22 28.42
N ASP A 160 3.83 9.91 27.77
CA ASP A 160 3.58 11.16 27.04
C ASP A 160 3.15 10.86 25.59
N TRP A 161 1.92 11.23 25.27
CA TRP A 161 1.36 11.07 23.92
C TRP A 161 1.41 12.33 23.07
N ASN A 162 2.15 13.34 23.46
CA ASN A 162 2.37 14.49 22.61
C ASN A 162 3.14 14.12 21.34
N ILE A 163 2.99 14.94 20.29
CA ILE A 163 3.76 14.81 19.04
C ILE A 163 5.26 14.82 19.37
N GLY A 164 6.00 13.88 18.78
CA GLY A 164 7.43 13.66 19.01
C GLY A 164 7.73 12.49 19.93
N HIS A 165 6.75 11.95 20.64
CA HIS A 165 6.91 10.83 21.55
C HIS A 165 6.69 9.47 20.85
N ARG A 166 7.38 8.44 21.37
CA ARG A 166 7.42 7.07 20.82
C ARG A 166 6.36 6.21 21.49
N VAL A 167 5.13 6.34 21.07
CA VAL A 167 4.00 5.63 21.68
C VAL A 167 3.59 4.41 20.87
N SER A 168 3.05 3.41 21.57
CA SER A 168 2.42 2.25 20.93
C SER A 168 1.15 2.66 20.19
N ARG A 169 0.77 1.88 19.18
CA ARG A 169 -0.46 2.13 18.43
C ARG A 169 -1.70 1.95 19.31
N VAL A 170 -2.74 2.75 19.07
CA VAL A 170 -4.05 2.62 19.76
C VAL A 170 -4.74 1.28 19.49
N ASP A 171 -4.42 0.60 18.38
CA ASP A 171 -5.03 -0.64 17.92
C ASP A 171 -4.09 -1.87 18.02
N VAL A 172 -3.07 -1.80 18.89
CA VAL A 172 -2.03 -2.85 18.97
C VAL A 172 -2.59 -4.16 19.50
N GLU A 173 -3.38 -4.13 20.56
CA GLU A 173 -3.90 -5.32 21.24
C GLU A 173 -4.79 -6.14 20.30
N GLU A 174 -5.79 -5.50 19.66
CA GLU A 174 -6.70 -6.20 18.75
C GLU A 174 -6.00 -6.85 17.56
N LYS A 175 -4.86 -6.30 17.12
CA LYS A 175 -4.04 -6.82 16.02
C LYS A 175 -3.11 -7.94 16.45
N VAL A 176 -2.52 -7.84 17.63
CA VAL A 176 -1.64 -8.87 18.20
C VAL A 176 -2.44 -10.12 18.56
N LEU A 177 -3.58 -9.92 19.23
CA LEU A 177 -4.45 -11.00 19.65
C LEU A 177 -5.41 -11.51 18.55
N GLY A 178 -5.42 -10.85 17.38
CA GLY A 178 -6.27 -11.24 16.26
C GLY A 178 -7.77 -11.03 16.48
N THR A 179 -8.17 -10.28 17.51
CA THR A 179 -9.56 -9.95 17.82
C THR A 179 -10.12 -8.85 16.92
N GLY A 180 -9.24 -8.01 16.36
CA GLY A 180 -9.63 -7.01 15.38
C GLY A 180 -10.12 -7.64 14.09
N LYS A 181 -11.26 -7.15 13.57
CA LYS A 181 -11.96 -7.77 12.46
C LYS A 181 -11.61 -7.14 11.10
N TYR A 182 -11.25 -7.97 10.16
CA TYR A 182 -11.21 -7.69 8.72
C TYR A 182 -12.53 -8.15 8.08
N PRO A 183 -12.92 -7.72 6.88
CA PRO A 183 -14.20 -8.14 6.29
C PRO A 183 -14.41 -9.66 6.24
N ASP A 184 -13.36 -10.45 5.98
CA ASP A 184 -13.44 -11.91 6.00
C ASP A 184 -13.78 -12.53 7.38
N ASP A 185 -13.60 -11.76 8.47
CA ASP A 185 -13.85 -12.22 9.84
C ASP A 185 -15.32 -12.01 10.32
N PHE A 186 -16.15 -11.39 9.50
CA PHE A 186 -17.58 -11.23 9.79
C PHE A 186 -18.37 -12.45 9.31
N TYR A 187 -19.27 -12.93 10.17
CA TYR A 187 -20.22 -14.00 9.89
C TYR A 187 -21.60 -13.56 10.36
N PHE A 188 -22.62 -13.75 9.53
CA PHE A 188 -24.02 -13.39 9.80
C PHE A 188 -24.92 -14.57 9.50
N ASP A 189 -26.02 -14.68 10.23
CA ASP A 189 -27.01 -15.72 10.02
C ASP A 189 -27.57 -15.68 8.59
N GLY A 190 -27.60 -16.83 7.91
CA GLY A 190 -28.06 -16.93 6.54
C GLY A 190 -27.15 -16.28 5.49
N MET A 191 -25.92 -15.92 5.85
CA MET A 191 -24.97 -15.29 4.93
C MET A 191 -24.67 -16.19 3.73
N LEU A 192 -24.68 -15.56 2.56
CA LEU A 192 -24.31 -16.17 1.29
C LEU A 192 -22.85 -15.84 0.92
N TYR A 193 -22.31 -16.64 0.01
CA TYR A 193 -20.98 -16.44 -0.55
C TYR A 193 -21.05 -16.03 -2.00
N GLY A 194 -20.44 -14.90 -2.34
CA GLY A 194 -20.40 -14.34 -3.67
C GLY A 194 -19.12 -14.73 -4.43
N VAL A 195 -19.25 -15.08 -5.71
CA VAL A 195 -18.13 -15.29 -6.64
C VAL A 195 -18.44 -14.66 -7.99
N ALA A 196 -17.39 -14.27 -8.75
CA ALA A 196 -17.54 -13.72 -10.10
C ALA A 196 -17.04 -14.71 -11.15
N LEU A 197 -17.80 -14.88 -12.23
CA LEU A 197 -17.31 -15.47 -13.48
C LEU A 197 -16.58 -14.37 -14.25
N ARG A 198 -15.30 -14.60 -14.56
CA ARG A 198 -14.46 -13.64 -15.27
C ARG A 198 -14.22 -14.04 -16.71
N SER A 199 -13.79 -13.08 -17.52
CA SER A 199 -13.49 -13.30 -18.93
C SER A 199 -12.47 -14.42 -19.14
N LYS A 200 -12.67 -15.17 -20.21
CA LYS A 200 -11.73 -16.20 -20.68
C LYS A 200 -10.68 -15.63 -21.63
N TYR A 201 -10.94 -14.47 -22.21
CA TYR A 201 -10.09 -13.85 -23.24
C TYR A 201 -9.79 -12.40 -22.87
N PRO A 202 -8.58 -11.91 -23.16
CA PRO A 202 -8.20 -10.52 -22.85
C PRO A 202 -9.00 -9.51 -23.67
N ARG A 203 -9.39 -9.86 -24.93
CA ARG A 203 -10.27 -9.04 -25.76
C ARG A 203 -11.20 -9.91 -26.56
N ALA A 204 -12.48 -9.81 -26.27
CA ALA A 204 -13.54 -10.55 -26.96
C ALA A 204 -14.87 -9.82 -26.83
N ARG A 205 -15.76 -9.99 -27.82
CA ARG A 205 -17.15 -9.57 -27.71
C ARG A 205 -17.97 -10.70 -27.11
N VAL A 206 -18.75 -10.38 -26.08
CA VAL A 206 -19.67 -11.35 -25.45
C VAL A 206 -20.95 -11.46 -26.31
N LEU A 207 -21.19 -12.61 -26.89
CA LEU A 207 -22.34 -12.82 -27.79
C LEU A 207 -23.56 -13.39 -27.06
N GLU A 208 -23.34 -14.24 -26.04
CA GLU A 208 -24.42 -14.92 -25.31
C GLU A 208 -23.90 -15.32 -23.91
N ILE A 209 -24.79 -15.27 -22.92
CA ILE A 209 -24.56 -15.74 -21.54
C ILE A 209 -25.71 -16.65 -21.14
N ASP A 210 -25.45 -17.98 -21.02
CA ASP A 210 -26.43 -18.94 -20.55
C ASP A 210 -26.20 -19.26 -19.07
N THR A 211 -27.10 -18.79 -18.22
CA THR A 211 -27.07 -18.96 -16.75
C THR A 211 -28.03 -20.03 -16.24
N ALA A 212 -28.82 -20.67 -17.11
CA ALA A 212 -29.96 -21.55 -16.72
C ALA A 212 -29.54 -22.73 -15.82
N ALA A 213 -28.44 -23.41 -16.17
CA ALA A 213 -27.93 -24.53 -15.39
C ALA A 213 -27.38 -24.11 -14.03
N ALA A 214 -26.75 -22.91 -13.94
CA ALA A 214 -26.25 -22.36 -12.69
C ALA A 214 -27.41 -21.94 -11.76
N LYS A 215 -28.44 -21.29 -12.29
CA LYS A 215 -29.65 -20.89 -11.55
C LYS A 215 -30.43 -22.12 -11.00
N ALA A 216 -30.38 -23.26 -11.70
CA ALA A 216 -31.07 -24.49 -11.29
C ALA A 216 -30.32 -25.29 -10.22
N LEU A 217 -29.05 -24.96 -9.92
CA LEU A 217 -28.25 -25.70 -8.93
C LEU A 217 -28.77 -25.44 -7.52
N SER A 218 -29.08 -26.51 -6.76
CA SER A 218 -29.55 -26.41 -5.38
C SER A 218 -28.53 -25.68 -4.50
N GLY A 219 -29.01 -24.67 -3.73
CA GLY A 219 -28.21 -23.85 -2.87
C GLY A 219 -27.65 -22.56 -3.55
N VAL A 220 -27.95 -22.35 -4.83
CA VAL A 220 -27.74 -21.07 -5.51
C VAL A 220 -28.96 -20.19 -5.28
N GLU A 221 -28.75 -18.95 -4.82
CA GLU A 221 -29.82 -17.98 -4.54
C GLU A 221 -29.94 -16.93 -5.64
N ALA A 222 -28.82 -16.54 -6.28
CA ALA A 222 -28.82 -15.60 -7.40
C ALA A 222 -27.69 -15.89 -8.38
N VAL A 223 -27.94 -15.65 -9.67
CA VAL A 223 -26.94 -15.53 -10.72
C VAL A 223 -27.32 -14.28 -11.52
N LEU A 224 -26.49 -13.23 -11.42
CA LEU A 224 -26.77 -11.92 -12.02
C LEU A 224 -25.80 -11.64 -13.16
N THR A 225 -26.29 -10.92 -14.17
CA THR A 225 -25.56 -10.41 -15.34
C THR A 225 -25.70 -8.89 -15.41
N ALA A 226 -25.13 -8.26 -16.41
CA ALA A 226 -25.27 -6.82 -16.63
C ALA A 226 -26.72 -6.33 -16.72
N GLU A 227 -27.64 -7.17 -17.18
CA GLU A 227 -29.07 -6.86 -17.30
C GLU A 227 -29.77 -6.71 -15.94
N ASP A 228 -29.19 -7.28 -14.89
CA ASP A 228 -29.74 -7.26 -13.53
C ASP A 228 -29.26 -6.03 -12.72
N ILE A 229 -28.43 -5.17 -13.29
CA ILE A 229 -27.91 -3.97 -12.64
C ILE A 229 -28.96 -2.85 -12.70
N PRO A 230 -29.43 -2.35 -11.54
CA PRO A 230 -30.51 -1.37 -11.50
C PRO A 230 -30.05 0.07 -11.83
N GLY A 231 -28.77 0.39 -11.68
CA GLY A 231 -28.21 1.71 -11.91
C GLY A 231 -27.17 1.74 -13.04
N GLU A 232 -26.04 2.38 -12.79
CA GLU A 232 -24.96 2.51 -13.78
C GLU A 232 -24.04 1.29 -13.76
N ASN A 233 -23.80 0.69 -14.91
CA ASN A 233 -22.92 -0.49 -15.02
C ASN A 233 -21.43 -0.13 -15.20
N LYS A 234 -21.07 1.14 -15.35
CA LYS A 234 -19.68 1.59 -15.45
C LYS A 234 -19.22 2.19 -14.13
N ILE A 235 -18.05 1.77 -13.66
CA ILE A 235 -17.33 2.23 -12.48
C ILE A 235 -15.94 2.72 -12.85
N GLY A 236 -15.25 3.36 -11.93
CA GLY A 236 -13.86 3.80 -12.08
C GLY A 236 -13.52 4.97 -11.17
N HIS A 237 -12.28 5.01 -10.69
CA HIS A 237 -11.86 5.99 -9.68
C HIS A 237 -11.94 7.44 -10.17
N LEU A 238 -11.48 7.73 -11.40
CA LEU A 238 -11.52 9.05 -12.03
C LEU A 238 -12.28 9.04 -13.36
N LYS A 239 -12.20 7.97 -14.11
CA LYS A 239 -12.90 7.76 -15.37
C LYS A 239 -13.74 6.49 -15.25
N HIS A 240 -15.04 6.58 -15.48
CA HIS A 240 -15.94 5.43 -15.44
C HIS A 240 -15.81 4.64 -16.76
N ASP A 241 -14.68 3.96 -16.92
CA ASP A 241 -14.35 3.17 -18.12
C ASP A 241 -14.41 1.66 -17.92
N GLN A 242 -14.59 1.18 -16.68
CA GLN A 242 -14.68 -0.23 -16.33
C GLN A 242 -16.15 -0.67 -16.17
N TYR A 243 -16.57 -1.71 -16.89
CA TYR A 243 -17.84 -2.37 -16.60
C TYR A 243 -17.79 -3.16 -15.30
N SER A 244 -18.82 -3.02 -14.46
CA SER A 244 -19.04 -3.89 -13.30
C SER A 244 -19.30 -5.33 -13.74
N LEU A 245 -20.16 -5.50 -14.77
CA LEU A 245 -20.42 -6.75 -15.49
C LEU A 245 -20.48 -6.46 -16.98
N ILE A 246 -19.73 -7.23 -17.78
CA ILE A 246 -19.74 -7.06 -19.25
C ILE A 246 -21.09 -7.45 -19.81
N PRO A 247 -21.81 -6.56 -20.53
CA PRO A 247 -23.09 -6.85 -21.13
C PRO A 247 -22.95 -7.73 -22.38
N ILE A 248 -24.04 -8.37 -22.80
CA ILE A 248 -24.12 -9.00 -24.13
C ILE A 248 -23.90 -7.93 -25.19
N GLY A 249 -23.04 -8.21 -26.16
CA GLY A 249 -22.58 -7.25 -27.17
C GLY A 249 -21.37 -6.39 -26.72
N GLY A 250 -21.06 -6.36 -25.42
CA GLY A 250 -19.92 -5.62 -24.86
C GLY A 250 -18.57 -6.30 -25.12
N LEU A 251 -17.49 -5.50 -25.03
CA LEU A 251 -16.12 -5.97 -25.13
C LEU A 251 -15.55 -6.29 -23.74
N THR A 252 -14.79 -7.37 -23.66
CA THR A 252 -13.86 -7.59 -22.56
C THR A 252 -12.56 -6.86 -22.86
N HIS A 253 -11.93 -6.29 -21.82
CA HIS A 253 -10.73 -5.49 -21.96
C HIS A 253 -9.50 -6.21 -21.37
N TYR A 254 -9.74 -7.15 -20.43
CA TYR A 254 -8.71 -8.04 -19.85
C TYR A 254 -9.35 -9.29 -19.23
N LEU A 255 -8.53 -10.23 -18.77
CA LEU A 255 -8.99 -11.51 -18.19
C LEU A 255 -9.74 -11.34 -16.85
N GLY A 256 -9.59 -10.23 -16.18
CA GLY A 256 -10.24 -9.95 -14.89
C GLY A 256 -11.66 -9.41 -14.99
N ASP A 257 -12.14 -9.03 -16.18
CA ASP A 257 -13.50 -8.52 -16.38
C ASP A 257 -14.55 -9.53 -15.93
N ALA A 258 -15.48 -9.09 -15.09
CA ALA A 258 -16.58 -9.92 -14.63
C ALA A 258 -17.71 -9.99 -15.67
N ILE A 259 -18.23 -11.19 -15.91
CA ILE A 259 -19.34 -11.47 -16.85
C ILE A 259 -20.64 -11.71 -16.09
N ALA A 260 -20.55 -12.42 -14.98
CA ALA A 260 -21.68 -12.73 -14.10
C ALA A 260 -21.21 -12.88 -12.66
N VAL A 261 -22.12 -12.65 -11.71
CA VAL A 261 -21.88 -12.88 -10.29
C VAL A 261 -22.90 -13.85 -9.72
N ILE A 262 -22.46 -14.69 -8.80
CA ILE A 262 -23.24 -15.76 -8.20
C ILE A 262 -23.27 -15.60 -6.69
N ALA A 263 -24.42 -15.72 -6.05
CA ALA A 263 -24.55 -15.90 -4.61
C ALA A 263 -25.10 -17.30 -4.30
N ALA A 264 -24.44 -18.03 -3.41
CA ALA A 264 -24.86 -19.35 -2.97
C ALA A 264 -24.66 -19.54 -1.46
N LYS A 265 -25.32 -20.58 -0.91
CA LYS A 265 -25.28 -20.93 0.52
C LYS A 265 -23.87 -21.16 1.08
N ASP A 266 -22.95 -21.59 0.25
CA ASP A 266 -21.54 -21.82 0.58
C ASP A 266 -20.67 -21.59 -0.65
N ARG A 267 -19.36 -21.41 -0.40
CA ARG A 267 -18.37 -21.09 -1.44
C ARG A 267 -18.24 -22.22 -2.48
N GLU A 268 -18.32 -23.47 -2.04
CA GLU A 268 -18.19 -24.64 -2.95
C GLU A 268 -19.35 -24.68 -3.95
N THR A 269 -20.57 -24.44 -3.49
CA THR A 269 -21.77 -24.35 -4.33
C THR A 269 -21.66 -23.17 -5.32
N ALA A 270 -21.19 -22.00 -4.88
CA ALA A 270 -20.95 -20.85 -5.75
C ALA A 270 -19.92 -21.16 -6.85
N GLU A 271 -18.80 -21.80 -6.50
CA GLU A 271 -17.78 -22.22 -7.46
C GLU A 271 -18.25 -23.31 -8.43
N LYS A 272 -19.14 -24.22 -7.99
CA LYS A 272 -19.79 -25.20 -8.88
C LYS A 272 -20.72 -24.49 -9.86
N ALA A 273 -21.56 -23.58 -9.37
CA ALA A 273 -22.49 -22.81 -10.21
C ALA A 273 -21.74 -21.98 -11.27
N LYS A 274 -20.64 -21.32 -10.88
CA LYS A 274 -19.77 -20.56 -11.79
C LYS A 274 -19.34 -21.39 -13.01
N LYS A 275 -19.01 -22.68 -12.81
CA LYS A 275 -18.59 -23.59 -13.90
C LYS A 275 -19.70 -24.01 -14.83
N LEU A 276 -20.96 -23.86 -14.43
CA LEU A 276 -22.14 -24.22 -15.22
C LEU A 276 -22.58 -23.09 -16.17
N ILE A 277 -22.13 -21.86 -15.94
CA ILE A 277 -22.44 -20.73 -16.84
C ILE A 277 -21.66 -20.92 -18.14
N LYS A 278 -22.35 -20.79 -19.27
CA LYS A 278 -21.76 -20.86 -20.61
C LYS A 278 -21.76 -19.49 -21.24
N VAL A 279 -20.61 -19.07 -21.74
CA VAL A 279 -20.47 -17.79 -22.45
C VAL A 279 -19.92 -18.04 -23.83
N LYS A 280 -20.58 -17.45 -24.84
CA LYS A 280 -20.15 -17.48 -26.24
C LYS A 280 -19.42 -16.17 -26.54
N TYR A 281 -18.23 -16.27 -27.09
CA TYR A 281 -17.38 -15.14 -27.40
C TYR A 281 -17.05 -15.06 -28.90
N GLU A 282 -16.91 -13.86 -29.41
CA GLU A 282 -16.14 -13.54 -30.61
C GLU A 282 -14.77 -13.05 -30.17
N VAL A 283 -13.75 -13.88 -30.35
CA VAL A 283 -12.38 -13.53 -29.92
C VAL A 283 -11.76 -12.52 -30.89
N LEU A 284 -11.19 -11.46 -30.36
CA LEU A 284 -10.64 -10.35 -31.14
C LEU A 284 -9.12 -10.24 -30.87
N PRO A 285 -8.34 -9.62 -31.80
CA PRO A 285 -6.94 -9.29 -31.55
C PRO A 285 -6.80 -8.40 -30.32
N HIS A 286 -5.78 -8.65 -29.49
CA HIS A 286 -5.50 -7.90 -28.28
C HIS A 286 -4.11 -7.26 -28.31
N ILE A 287 -3.87 -6.28 -27.45
CA ILE A 287 -2.66 -5.47 -27.35
C ILE A 287 -1.95 -5.84 -26.04
N ARG A 288 -0.64 -6.04 -26.11
CA ARG A 288 0.20 -6.45 -24.97
C ARG A 288 1.30 -5.44 -24.63
N THR A 289 1.78 -4.68 -25.59
CA THR A 289 2.90 -3.75 -25.41
C THR A 289 2.52 -2.34 -25.80
N ILE A 290 3.27 -1.36 -25.32
CA ILE A 290 3.05 0.05 -25.69
C ILE A 290 3.36 0.30 -27.17
N GLU A 291 4.27 -0.45 -27.78
CA GLU A 291 4.60 -0.36 -29.19
C GLU A 291 3.42 -0.83 -30.04
N GLU A 292 2.78 -1.95 -29.65
CA GLU A 292 1.56 -2.42 -30.28
C GLU A 292 0.41 -1.41 -30.11
N ALA A 293 0.29 -0.78 -28.92
CA ALA A 293 -0.74 0.23 -28.65
C ALA A 293 -0.56 1.53 -29.42
N ALA A 294 0.71 1.90 -29.69
CA ALA A 294 1.07 3.14 -30.39
C ALA A 294 1.06 2.99 -31.93
N ALA A 295 0.94 1.77 -32.47
CA ALA A 295 0.93 1.54 -33.92
C ALA A 295 -0.28 2.21 -34.56
N GLU A 296 -0.10 2.75 -35.79
CA GLU A 296 -1.14 3.50 -36.51
C GLU A 296 -2.38 2.65 -36.82
N ASP A 297 -2.19 1.35 -37.04
CA ASP A 297 -3.25 0.37 -37.30
C ASP A 297 -3.63 -0.49 -36.08
N ALA A 298 -3.23 -0.07 -34.88
CA ALA A 298 -3.53 -0.80 -33.64
C ALA A 298 -5.04 -1.00 -33.44
N PRO A 299 -5.48 -2.20 -33.02
CA PRO A 299 -6.85 -2.35 -32.55
C PRO A 299 -7.07 -1.46 -31.33
N LYS A 300 -8.26 -0.89 -31.19
CA LYS A 300 -8.58 -0.03 -30.05
C LYS A 300 -8.98 -0.85 -28.83
N VAL A 301 -8.47 -0.54 -27.66
CA VAL A 301 -8.92 -1.15 -26.41
C VAL A 301 -10.37 -0.76 -26.13
N PHE A 302 -10.70 0.51 -26.36
CA PHE A 302 -12.06 1.05 -26.28
C PHE A 302 -12.55 1.48 -27.67
N ASP A 303 -13.69 0.96 -28.10
CA ASP A 303 -14.24 1.27 -29.45
C ASP A 303 -14.58 2.76 -29.59
N GLU A 304 -14.93 3.45 -28.48
CA GLU A 304 -15.31 4.86 -28.43
C GLU A 304 -14.14 5.84 -28.46
N GLU A 305 -12.92 5.39 -28.18
CA GLU A 305 -11.72 6.25 -28.15
C GLU A 305 -11.11 6.38 -29.55
N GLU A 306 -10.39 7.47 -29.80
CA GLU A 306 -9.71 7.68 -31.08
C GLU A 306 -8.46 6.81 -31.23
N ASN A 307 -7.75 6.58 -30.13
CA ASN A 307 -6.51 5.79 -30.05
C ASN A 307 -6.35 5.15 -28.66
N ASN A 308 -5.23 4.48 -28.42
CA ASN A 308 -4.96 3.82 -27.15
C ASN A 308 -4.19 4.71 -26.14
N ILE A 309 -4.26 6.03 -26.26
CA ILE A 309 -3.61 6.94 -25.30
C ILE A 309 -4.58 7.21 -24.14
N CYS A 310 -4.23 6.77 -22.94
CA CYS A 310 -4.93 7.05 -21.71
C CYS A 310 -4.70 8.49 -21.24
N ALA A 311 -3.45 8.94 -21.29
CA ALA A 311 -3.06 10.29 -20.89
C ALA A 311 -1.76 10.72 -21.58
N HIS A 312 -1.65 12.01 -21.83
CA HIS A 312 -0.44 12.66 -22.32
C HIS A 312 -0.12 13.87 -21.45
N LYS A 313 1.16 14.06 -21.09
CA LYS A 313 1.66 15.16 -20.26
C LYS A 313 2.91 15.76 -20.89
N HIS A 314 2.98 17.08 -20.95
CA HIS A 314 4.18 17.81 -21.33
C HIS A 314 4.44 18.89 -20.29
N ILE A 315 5.64 18.90 -19.72
CA ILE A 315 6.07 19.81 -18.68
C ILE A 315 7.42 20.37 -19.07
N SER A 316 7.56 21.68 -19.14
CA SER A 316 8.82 22.33 -19.50
C SER A 316 9.02 23.65 -18.75
N ARG A 317 10.28 24.03 -18.56
CA ARG A 317 10.71 25.34 -18.08
C ARG A 317 12.10 25.65 -18.64
N GLY A 318 12.37 26.93 -18.95
CA GLY A 318 13.62 27.34 -19.58
C GLY A 318 13.77 26.79 -21.00
N ASN A 319 15.01 26.48 -21.41
CA ASN A 319 15.34 25.89 -22.71
C ASN A 319 16.28 24.68 -22.53
N ALA A 320 15.72 23.51 -22.35
CA ALA A 320 16.48 22.29 -22.09
C ALA A 320 17.44 21.93 -23.24
N ASP A 321 17.01 22.09 -24.50
CA ASP A 321 17.84 21.79 -25.67
C ASP A 321 19.07 22.67 -25.74
N GLU A 322 18.94 23.96 -25.46
CA GLU A 322 20.06 24.90 -25.44
C GLU A 322 20.98 24.64 -24.26
N ALA A 323 20.43 24.42 -23.06
CA ALA A 323 21.19 24.12 -21.87
C ALA A 323 22.02 22.84 -22.01
N ILE A 324 21.43 21.77 -22.59
CA ILE A 324 22.14 20.51 -22.88
C ILE A 324 23.23 20.70 -23.94
N ARG A 325 22.97 21.44 -25.04
CA ARG A 325 23.99 21.73 -26.04
C ARG A 325 25.18 22.49 -25.49
N ASN A 326 24.96 23.39 -24.54
CA ASN A 326 25.99 24.20 -23.89
C ASN A 326 26.66 23.48 -22.70
N SER A 327 26.22 22.31 -22.33
CA SER A 327 26.79 21.53 -21.25
C SER A 327 28.17 20.98 -21.61
N LYS A 328 29.08 20.92 -20.61
CA LYS A 328 30.38 20.31 -20.75
C LYS A 328 30.29 18.80 -20.89
N TYR A 329 29.42 18.19 -20.12
CA TYR A 329 29.14 16.75 -20.12
C TYR A 329 27.67 16.51 -20.36
N VAL A 330 27.39 15.57 -21.26
CA VAL A 330 26.03 15.14 -21.60
C VAL A 330 25.96 13.61 -21.53
N ILE A 331 24.91 13.09 -20.95
CA ILE A 331 24.63 11.66 -20.86
C ILE A 331 23.17 11.42 -21.27
N SER A 332 22.96 10.44 -22.12
CA SER A 332 21.64 9.96 -22.55
C SER A 332 21.57 8.45 -22.41
N HIS A 333 20.47 7.95 -21.82
CA HIS A 333 20.21 6.51 -21.75
C HIS A 333 18.72 6.21 -21.80
N HIS A 334 18.43 4.97 -22.24
CA HIS A 334 17.12 4.34 -22.10
C HIS A 334 17.04 3.56 -20.78
N PHE A 335 15.90 3.66 -20.08
CA PHE A 335 15.65 2.98 -18.80
C PHE A 335 14.32 2.25 -18.84
N GLU A 336 14.28 1.07 -18.19
CA GLU A 336 13.06 0.29 -18.08
C GLU A 336 12.78 -0.12 -16.63
N THR A 337 11.53 -0.09 -16.23
CA THR A 337 11.08 -0.62 -14.94
C THR A 337 9.92 -1.58 -15.12
N PRO A 338 9.83 -2.67 -14.33
CA PRO A 338 8.89 -3.74 -14.55
C PRO A 338 7.50 -3.46 -13.98
N TRP A 339 6.52 -4.24 -14.42
CA TRP A 339 5.33 -4.52 -13.65
C TRP A 339 5.70 -5.12 -12.30
N THR A 340 5.07 -4.66 -11.21
CA THR A 340 5.20 -5.29 -9.89
C THR A 340 3.88 -5.30 -9.14
N GLU A 341 3.79 -6.22 -8.16
CA GLU A 341 2.61 -6.53 -7.38
C GLU A 341 2.70 -5.89 -5.99
N HIS A 342 1.60 -5.29 -5.50
CA HIS A 342 1.49 -4.72 -4.14
C HIS A 342 1.78 -5.76 -3.07
N ALA A 343 1.27 -6.96 -3.28
CA ALA A 343 1.44 -8.11 -2.39
C ALA A 343 0.95 -7.86 -0.95
N PHE A 344 -0.10 -7.05 -0.78
CA PHE A 344 -0.77 -6.98 0.52
C PHE A 344 -1.27 -8.37 0.93
N LEU A 345 -1.22 -8.68 2.24
CA LEU A 345 -1.51 -10.05 2.68
C LEU A 345 -3.01 -10.36 2.70
N GLU A 346 -3.84 -9.38 2.96
CA GLU A 346 -5.30 -9.52 2.91
C GLU A 346 -5.80 -9.43 1.47
N PRO A 347 -6.33 -10.51 0.85
CA PRO A 347 -7.06 -10.39 -0.40
C PRO A 347 -8.30 -9.51 -0.22
N GLU A 348 -8.74 -8.87 -1.29
CA GLU A 348 -9.91 -8.03 -1.29
C GLU A 348 -11.15 -8.81 -0.83
N CYS A 349 -11.89 -8.22 0.10
CA CYS A 349 -13.08 -8.80 0.68
C CYS A 349 -14.07 -7.69 1.05
N ALA A 350 -15.35 -7.95 0.81
CA ALA A 350 -16.44 -7.13 1.31
C ALA A 350 -17.57 -8.02 1.83
N VAL A 351 -18.28 -7.53 2.84
CA VAL A 351 -19.52 -8.13 3.31
C VAL A 351 -20.62 -7.08 3.25
N ALA A 352 -21.66 -7.35 2.50
CA ALA A 352 -22.82 -6.46 2.38
C ALA A 352 -24.04 -7.12 3.03
N LEU A 353 -24.89 -6.30 3.67
CA LEU A 353 -26.13 -6.74 4.31
C LEU A 353 -27.13 -5.59 4.36
N TYR A 354 -28.39 -5.86 4.68
CA TYR A 354 -29.34 -4.82 5.04
C TYR A 354 -29.23 -4.50 6.53
N ASP A 355 -29.12 -3.22 6.87
CA ASP A 355 -29.17 -2.78 8.27
C ASP A 355 -30.63 -2.64 8.79
N GLU A 356 -30.78 -2.23 10.05
CA GLU A 356 -32.10 -2.05 10.70
C GLU A 356 -32.94 -0.95 10.03
N ASP A 357 -32.32 0.03 9.39
CA ASP A 357 -33.00 1.11 8.65
C ASP A 357 -33.43 0.67 7.25
N GLY A 358 -33.01 -0.53 6.81
CA GLY A 358 -33.23 -1.07 5.48
C GLY A 358 -32.30 -0.46 4.44
N ASP A 359 -31.17 0.08 4.84
CA ASP A 359 -30.09 0.52 3.95
C ASP A 359 -29.12 -0.64 3.68
N ILE A 360 -28.46 -0.63 2.53
CA ILE A 360 -27.40 -1.59 2.23
C ILE A 360 -26.13 -1.14 2.95
N PHE A 361 -25.70 -1.92 3.92
CA PHE A 361 -24.49 -1.70 4.71
C PHE A 361 -23.35 -2.57 4.18
N VAL A 362 -22.20 -1.95 3.90
CA VAL A 362 -21.01 -2.63 3.36
C VAL A 362 -19.83 -2.50 4.32
N TYR A 363 -19.36 -3.63 4.85
CA TYR A 363 -18.05 -3.73 5.47
C TYR A 363 -17.00 -3.89 4.37
N SER A 364 -16.04 -2.97 4.32
CA SER A 364 -15.06 -2.89 3.24
C SER A 364 -13.60 -2.88 3.73
N THR A 365 -12.70 -3.30 2.85
CA THR A 365 -11.25 -3.20 3.01
C THR A 365 -10.69 -2.35 1.87
N ASP A 366 -10.90 -1.04 1.92
CA ASP A 366 -10.49 -0.08 0.88
C ASP A 366 -9.70 1.11 1.44
N GLN A 367 -9.25 1.98 0.55
CA GLN A 367 -8.54 3.21 0.89
C GLN A 367 -9.47 4.44 0.96
N SER A 368 -10.77 4.28 0.65
CA SER A 368 -11.79 5.33 0.75
C SER A 368 -13.20 4.77 0.86
N ALA A 369 -13.76 4.75 2.09
CA ALA A 369 -15.15 4.34 2.30
C ALA A 369 -16.15 5.22 1.52
N HIS A 370 -15.86 6.52 1.36
CA HIS A 370 -16.74 7.44 0.60
C HIS A 370 -16.70 7.20 -0.90
N GLN A 371 -15.56 6.80 -1.48
CA GLN A 371 -15.51 6.37 -2.88
C GLN A 371 -16.31 5.07 -3.07
N THR A 372 -16.15 4.10 -2.15
CA THR A 372 -16.95 2.88 -2.16
C THR A 372 -18.45 3.16 -2.07
N LEU A 373 -18.86 4.10 -1.21
CA LEU A 373 -20.25 4.57 -1.14
C LEU A 373 -20.73 5.10 -2.50
N HIS A 374 -19.93 5.99 -3.11
CA HIS A 374 -20.29 6.61 -4.41
C HIS A 374 -20.51 5.57 -5.50
N GLU A 375 -19.55 4.67 -5.70
CA GLU A 375 -19.60 3.62 -6.73
C GLU A 375 -20.75 2.62 -6.50
N CYS A 376 -20.95 2.18 -5.23
CA CYS A 376 -22.07 1.31 -4.90
C CYS A 376 -23.43 2.00 -5.12
N SER A 377 -23.53 3.28 -4.80
CA SER A 377 -24.77 4.05 -5.02
C SER A 377 -25.10 4.21 -6.49
N LEU A 378 -24.10 4.48 -7.34
CA LEU A 378 -24.27 4.56 -8.80
C LEU A 378 -24.74 3.23 -9.37
N LEU A 379 -24.05 2.12 -9.01
CA LEU A 379 -24.42 0.78 -9.50
C LEU A 379 -25.83 0.36 -9.10
N LEU A 380 -26.24 0.68 -7.88
CA LEU A 380 -27.55 0.30 -7.33
C LEU A 380 -28.66 1.31 -7.65
N GLY A 381 -28.31 2.49 -8.21
CA GLY A 381 -29.26 3.55 -8.51
C GLY A 381 -29.98 4.08 -7.26
N THR A 382 -29.33 4.10 -6.10
CA THR A 382 -29.88 4.53 -4.83
C THR A 382 -28.82 5.13 -3.92
N ASP A 383 -29.23 6.09 -3.08
CA ASP A 383 -28.41 6.68 -2.02
C ASP A 383 -28.52 5.94 -0.67
N ARG A 384 -29.35 4.88 -0.61
CA ARG A 384 -29.56 4.05 0.59
C ARG A 384 -28.43 3.03 0.76
N VAL A 385 -27.20 3.52 0.85
CA VAL A 385 -26.00 2.73 1.05
C VAL A 385 -25.19 3.34 2.20
N LYS A 386 -24.61 2.51 3.04
CA LYS A 386 -23.68 2.88 4.10
C LYS A 386 -22.43 2.03 3.98
N VAL A 387 -21.26 2.63 4.16
CA VAL A 387 -19.98 1.90 4.09
C VAL A 387 -19.19 2.14 5.39
N GLN A 388 -18.60 1.09 5.90
CA GLN A 388 -17.63 1.14 7.00
C GLN A 388 -16.36 0.39 6.62
N ASN A 389 -15.20 1.03 6.79
CA ASN A 389 -13.96 0.28 6.79
C ASN A 389 -13.89 -0.64 8.01
N ALA A 390 -13.65 -1.91 7.79
CA ALA A 390 -13.11 -2.81 8.79
C ALA A 390 -11.60 -2.54 8.97
N LEU A 391 -10.85 -3.42 9.63
CA LEU A 391 -9.39 -3.36 9.53
C LEU A 391 -8.97 -3.64 8.08
N VAL A 392 -7.96 -2.93 7.61
CA VAL A 392 -7.42 -3.10 6.25
C VAL A 392 -6.04 -3.75 6.34
N GLY A 393 -5.91 -4.92 5.75
CA GLY A 393 -4.70 -5.76 5.80
C GLY A 393 -3.60 -5.37 4.81
N GLY A 394 -3.35 -4.05 4.68
CA GLY A 394 -2.45 -3.42 3.72
C GLY A 394 -3.18 -3.01 2.44
N GLY A 395 -2.68 -1.97 1.78
CA GLY A 395 -3.24 -1.47 0.52
C GLY A 395 -2.14 -1.02 -0.45
N PHE A 396 -1.29 -0.09 -0.01
CA PHE A 396 -0.16 0.46 -0.79
C PHE A 396 -0.56 1.14 -2.11
N GLY A 397 -1.84 1.48 -2.26
CA GLY A 397 -2.46 1.98 -3.49
C GLY A 397 -3.36 0.96 -4.21
N GLY A 398 -3.13 -0.34 -4.02
CA GLY A 398 -3.87 -1.40 -4.72
C GLY A 398 -5.32 -1.61 -4.26
N LYS A 399 -5.79 -0.89 -3.25
CA LYS A 399 -7.16 -0.91 -2.75
C LYS A 399 -7.86 0.45 -2.90
N GLU A 400 -7.41 1.27 -3.85
CA GLU A 400 -8.08 2.52 -4.22
C GLU A 400 -9.22 2.26 -5.21
N ASP A 401 -9.05 1.33 -6.14
CA ASP A 401 -10.06 0.94 -7.12
C ASP A 401 -11.04 -0.11 -6.58
N MET A 402 -12.25 -0.12 -7.13
CA MET A 402 -13.28 -1.11 -6.81
C MET A 402 -12.94 -2.51 -7.35
N THR A 403 -13.16 -3.53 -6.53
CA THR A 403 -12.93 -4.92 -6.93
C THR A 403 -14.09 -5.87 -6.59
N VAL A 404 -14.60 -5.82 -5.36
CA VAL A 404 -15.64 -6.74 -4.86
C VAL A 404 -16.80 -6.03 -4.16
N GLN A 405 -16.62 -4.82 -3.68
CA GLN A 405 -17.57 -4.11 -2.82
C GLN A 405 -18.92 -3.90 -3.51
N HIS A 406 -18.90 -3.36 -4.72
CA HIS A 406 -20.06 -3.10 -5.55
C HIS A 406 -20.80 -4.40 -5.96
N LEU A 407 -20.04 -5.48 -6.21
CA LEU A 407 -20.62 -6.79 -6.55
C LEU A 407 -21.27 -7.47 -5.34
N ALA A 408 -20.66 -7.35 -4.14
CA ALA A 408 -21.28 -7.83 -2.89
C ALA A 408 -22.58 -7.06 -2.61
N ALA A 409 -22.56 -5.75 -2.78
CA ALA A 409 -23.74 -4.89 -2.62
C ALA A 409 -24.87 -5.25 -3.62
N LEU A 410 -24.52 -5.51 -4.89
CA LEU A 410 -25.47 -5.95 -5.93
C LEU A 410 -26.13 -7.29 -5.58
N LEU A 411 -25.32 -8.27 -5.15
CA LEU A 411 -25.84 -9.58 -4.74
C LEU A 411 -26.74 -9.47 -3.50
N THR A 412 -26.38 -8.63 -2.52
CA THR A 412 -27.22 -8.34 -1.35
C THR A 412 -28.52 -7.66 -1.76
N TYR A 413 -28.45 -6.68 -2.68
CA TYR A 413 -29.65 -6.00 -3.21
C TYR A 413 -30.63 -6.99 -3.84
N ALA A 414 -30.12 -7.94 -4.62
CA ALA A 414 -30.97 -8.94 -5.31
C ALA A 414 -31.51 -10.03 -4.37
N THR A 415 -30.69 -10.53 -3.44
CA THR A 415 -31.07 -11.68 -2.60
C THR A 415 -31.76 -11.29 -1.30
N LYS A 416 -31.62 -10.03 -0.86
CA LYS A 416 -32.08 -9.53 0.45
C LYS A 416 -31.43 -10.26 1.64
N LYS A 417 -30.29 -10.91 1.43
CA LYS A 417 -29.52 -11.65 2.43
C LYS A 417 -28.11 -11.05 2.56
N PRO A 418 -27.43 -11.26 3.70
CA PRO A 418 -26.02 -10.91 3.80
C PRO A 418 -25.20 -11.69 2.78
N VAL A 419 -24.25 -11.00 2.10
CA VAL A 419 -23.35 -11.63 1.11
C VAL A 419 -21.90 -11.26 1.43
N LYS A 420 -21.06 -12.28 1.58
CA LYS A 420 -19.59 -12.14 1.65
C LYS A 420 -18.99 -12.41 0.28
N MET A 421 -18.24 -11.48 -0.28
CA MET A 421 -17.48 -11.68 -1.49
C MET A 421 -15.98 -11.45 -1.21
N LYS A 422 -15.18 -12.49 -1.42
CA LYS A 422 -13.73 -12.48 -1.19
C LYS A 422 -13.02 -13.06 -2.40
N LEU A 423 -12.03 -12.36 -2.94
CA LEU A 423 -11.16 -12.86 -3.99
C LEU A 423 -10.27 -14.01 -3.47
N THR A 424 -10.07 -15.03 -4.28
CA THR A 424 -8.93 -15.91 -4.11
C THR A 424 -7.63 -15.14 -4.34
N ARG A 425 -6.50 -15.64 -3.87
CA ARG A 425 -5.22 -14.96 -4.12
C ARG A 425 -4.92 -14.85 -5.62
N ALA A 426 -5.25 -15.84 -6.41
CA ALA A 426 -5.07 -15.79 -7.87
C ALA A 426 -5.96 -14.71 -8.53
N GLU A 427 -7.22 -14.59 -8.09
CA GLU A 427 -8.09 -13.49 -8.55
C GLU A 427 -7.59 -12.13 -8.07
N SER A 428 -7.14 -11.99 -6.82
CA SER A 428 -6.53 -10.77 -6.31
C SER A 428 -5.34 -10.33 -7.16
N LEU A 429 -4.42 -11.26 -7.49
CA LEU A 429 -3.29 -10.98 -8.38
C LEU A 429 -3.72 -10.53 -9.78
N LEU A 430 -4.85 -10.99 -10.29
CA LEU A 430 -5.36 -10.65 -11.62
C LEU A 430 -6.12 -9.31 -11.64
N VAL A 431 -6.92 -9.02 -10.60
CA VAL A 431 -7.99 -8.01 -10.67
C VAL A 431 -7.56 -6.62 -10.24
N HIS A 432 -6.88 -6.47 -9.08
CA HIS A 432 -6.52 -5.14 -8.63
C HIS A 432 -5.39 -4.52 -9.47
N PRO A 433 -5.33 -3.17 -9.59
CA PRO A 433 -4.30 -2.50 -10.37
C PRO A 433 -2.88 -2.80 -9.89
N LYS A 434 -1.91 -2.79 -10.79
CA LYS A 434 -0.49 -3.07 -10.55
C LYS A 434 0.35 -1.79 -10.59
N ARG A 435 1.68 -1.90 -10.31
CA ARG A 435 2.62 -0.83 -10.61
C ARG A 435 2.81 -0.74 -12.13
N HIS A 436 2.68 0.44 -12.69
CA HIS A 436 2.97 0.69 -14.10
C HIS A 436 4.43 0.33 -14.45
N PRO A 437 4.69 -0.43 -15.50
CA PRO A 437 6.01 -0.45 -16.11
C PRO A 437 6.27 0.87 -16.81
N PHE A 438 7.51 1.33 -16.80
CA PHE A 438 7.92 2.58 -17.45
C PHE A 438 9.09 2.34 -18.39
N TYR A 439 9.06 3.05 -19.51
CA TYR A 439 10.09 3.10 -20.55
C TYR A 439 10.49 4.56 -20.71
N MET A 440 11.77 4.88 -20.46
CA MET A 440 12.19 6.26 -20.27
C MET A 440 13.47 6.54 -21.05
N ASP A 441 13.41 7.45 -22.03
CA ASP A 441 14.58 8.02 -22.68
C ASP A 441 14.94 9.33 -21.98
N MET A 442 16.08 9.37 -21.28
CA MET A 442 16.46 10.54 -20.49
C MET A 442 17.84 11.05 -20.87
N THR A 443 17.97 12.37 -20.94
CA THR A 443 19.20 13.09 -21.20
C THR A 443 19.44 14.13 -20.10
N MET A 444 20.65 14.18 -19.54
CA MET A 444 21.09 15.17 -18.56
C MET A 444 22.38 15.82 -19.03
N GLY A 445 22.47 17.13 -18.92
CA GLY A 445 23.66 17.92 -19.17
C GLY A 445 24.12 18.65 -17.92
N CYS A 446 25.46 18.77 -17.72
CA CYS A 446 26.06 19.57 -16.66
C CYS A 446 27.31 20.34 -17.12
N ASP A 447 27.70 21.33 -16.34
CA ASP A 447 28.95 22.07 -16.53
C ASP A 447 30.19 21.25 -16.08
N GLU A 448 31.37 21.85 -16.16
CA GLU A 448 32.66 21.27 -15.75
C GLU A 448 32.74 20.98 -14.23
N ASN A 449 31.92 21.63 -13.43
CA ASN A 449 31.87 21.47 -11.96
C ASN A 449 30.80 20.46 -11.53
N GLY A 450 29.98 19.95 -12.45
CA GLY A 450 28.89 19.04 -12.14
C GLY A 450 27.57 19.74 -11.71
N ASN A 451 27.44 21.05 -11.98
CA ASN A 451 26.14 21.71 -11.82
C ASN A 451 25.22 21.29 -12.98
N ILE A 452 24.01 20.83 -12.67
CA ILE A 452 23.00 20.43 -13.65
C ILE A 452 22.58 21.66 -14.45
N MET A 453 22.72 21.62 -15.76
CA MET A 453 22.32 22.69 -16.67
C MET A 453 20.95 22.41 -17.28
N GLY A 454 20.63 21.18 -17.60
CA GLY A 454 19.36 20.81 -18.17
C GLY A 454 19.08 19.31 -18.20
N VAL A 455 17.80 18.97 -18.19
CA VAL A 455 17.28 17.60 -18.26
C VAL A 455 16.16 17.51 -19.29
N LYS A 456 16.20 16.46 -20.14
CA LYS A 456 15.13 16.16 -21.09
C LYS A 456 14.74 14.70 -20.96
N ALA A 457 13.43 14.40 -20.99
CA ALA A 457 12.96 13.03 -20.91
C ALA A 457 11.73 12.78 -21.79
N LYS A 458 11.66 11.57 -22.35
CA LYS A 458 10.44 10.96 -22.87
C LYS A 458 10.10 9.76 -22.00
N VAL A 459 8.89 9.73 -21.51
CA VAL A 459 8.42 8.72 -20.55
C VAL A 459 7.17 8.04 -21.12
N ALA A 460 7.20 6.74 -21.28
CA ALA A 460 6.04 5.96 -21.68
C ALA A 460 5.68 4.95 -20.60
N SER A 461 4.38 4.70 -20.40
CA SER A 461 3.89 3.71 -19.45
C SER A 461 2.72 2.90 -20.02
N ASP A 462 2.64 1.63 -19.61
CA ASP A 462 1.48 0.79 -19.86
C ASP A 462 0.52 0.89 -18.66
N THR A 463 -0.72 1.36 -18.89
CA THR A 463 -1.76 1.46 -17.84
C THR A 463 -2.69 0.24 -17.80
N GLY A 464 -2.50 -0.72 -18.70
CA GLY A 464 -3.38 -1.88 -18.81
C GLY A 464 -4.76 -1.54 -19.34
N ALA A 465 -5.74 -2.31 -18.92
CA ALA A 465 -7.08 -2.31 -19.51
C ALA A 465 -7.95 -1.08 -19.18
N PHE A 466 -7.62 -0.34 -18.11
CA PHE A 466 -8.45 0.77 -17.63
C PHE A 466 -7.60 1.97 -17.21
N ALA A 467 -8.20 3.15 -17.19
CA ALA A 467 -7.53 4.38 -16.76
C ALA A 467 -7.07 4.29 -15.30
N SER A 468 -7.90 3.78 -14.39
CA SER A 468 -7.60 3.79 -12.96
C SER A 468 -6.99 5.14 -12.54
N LEU A 469 -5.73 5.14 -12.08
CA LEU A 469 -4.93 6.33 -11.78
C LEU A 469 -3.74 6.51 -12.74
N GLY A 470 -3.78 5.92 -13.95
CA GLY A 470 -2.69 5.99 -14.93
C GLY A 470 -2.29 7.41 -15.31
N GLY A 471 -3.25 8.29 -15.57
CA GLY A 471 -3.01 9.71 -15.84
C GLY A 471 -2.31 10.44 -14.69
N PRO A 472 -2.81 10.42 -13.45
CA PRO A 472 -2.16 10.99 -12.28
C PRO A 472 -0.78 10.37 -11.97
N VAL A 473 -0.60 9.07 -12.15
CA VAL A 473 0.72 8.41 -11.96
C VAL A 473 1.74 8.95 -12.96
N LEU A 474 1.35 9.06 -14.24
CA LEU A 474 2.19 9.65 -15.27
C LEU A 474 2.55 11.12 -14.95
N GLU A 475 1.56 11.90 -14.51
CA GLU A 475 1.78 13.30 -14.15
C GLU A 475 2.77 13.46 -12.99
N ARG A 476 2.69 12.61 -11.95
CA ARG A 476 3.66 12.61 -10.85
C ARG A 476 5.03 12.14 -11.30
N ALA A 477 5.10 11.13 -12.16
CA ALA A 477 6.34 10.68 -12.79
C ALA A 477 7.03 11.84 -13.50
N CYS A 478 6.32 12.54 -14.38
CA CYS A 478 6.85 13.68 -15.14
C CYS A 478 7.26 14.84 -14.23
N THR A 479 6.42 15.22 -13.26
CA THR A 479 6.69 16.35 -12.35
C THR A 479 7.95 16.13 -11.50
N HIS A 480 8.21 14.87 -11.10
CA HIS A 480 9.32 14.54 -10.20
C HIS A 480 10.57 13.99 -10.93
N ALA A 481 10.47 13.72 -12.24
CA ALA A 481 11.62 13.21 -13.02
C ALA A 481 12.81 14.16 -13.05
N ALA A 482 12.58 15.45 -12.81
CA ALA A 482 13.63 16.46 -12.68
C ALA A 482 14.49 16.30 -11.41
N GLY A 483 14.06 15.51 -10.44
CA GLY A 483 14.71 15.30 -9.14
C GLY A 483 14.60 16.49 -8.19
N PRO A 484 15.14 16.37 -6.96
CA PRO A 484 15.09 17.38 -5.93
C PRO A 484 16.27 18.39 -6.04
N TYR A 485 16.54 18.90 -7.22
CA TYR A 485 17.74 19.67 -7.54
C TYR A 485 17.41 21.08 -7.99
N HIS A 486 18.35 21.99 -7.78
CA HIS A 486 18.23 23.38 -8.18
C HIS A 486 18.83 23.59 -9.58
N TYR A 487 17.99 23.69 -10.60
CA TYR A 487 18.30 24.09 -11.97
C TYR A 487 17.02 24.53 -12.69
N GLU A 488 17.15 25.21 -13.83
CA GLU A 488 16.00 25.83 -14.49
C GLU A 488 15.49 25.06 -15.70
N ASN A 489 16.41 24.49 -16.51
CA ASN A 489 16.04 24.07 -17.86
C ASN A 489 15.66 22.59 -17.89
N PHE A 490 14.39 22.29 -18.07
CA PHE A 490 13.95 20.91 -18.24
C PHE A 490 12.77 20.82 -19.21
N GLU A 491 12.66 19.68 -19.87
CA GLU A 491 11.55 19.31 -20.74
C GLU A 491 11.25 17.84 -20.59
N ILE A 492 10.03 17.51 -20.17
CA ILE A 492 9.58 16.13 -19.92
C ILE A 492 8.26 15.91 -20.62
N GLU A 493 8.23 14.92 -21.50
CA GLU A 493 7.05 14.46 -22.23
C GLU A 493 6.69 13.05 -21.77
N GLY A 494 5.43 12.81 -21.41
CA GLY A 494 4.94 11.53 -20.92
C GLY A 494 3.69 11.07 -21.66
N THR A 495 3.59 9.76 -21.95
CA THR A 495 2.40 9.13 -22.52
C THR A 495 2.08 7.83 -21.81
N ALA A 496 0.84 7.66 -21.34
CA ALA A 496 0.31 6.41 -20.82
C ALA A 496 -0.59 5.76 -21.86
N TYR A 497 -0.37 4.47 -22.12
CA TYR A 497 -1.12 3.71 -23.12
C TYR A 497 -2.04 2.68 -22.46
N TYR A 498 -3.22 2.51 -23.01
CA TYR A 498 -4.07 1.35 -22.75
C TYR A 498 -3.56 0.11 -23.46
N THR A 499 -3.65 -1.03 -22.78
CA THR A 499 -3.40 -2.36 -23.36
C THR A 499 -4.46 -3.35 -22.83
N ASN A 500 -4.41 -4.61 -23.25
CA ASN A 500 -5.28 -5.64 -22.68
C ASN A 500 -4.63 -6.41 -21.50
N ASN A 501 -3.55 -5.88 -20.96
CA ASN A 501 -2.94 -6.38 -19.73
C ASN A 501 -3.81 -6.09 -18.50
N PRO A 502 -3.58 -6.76 -17.34
CA PRO A 502 -4.20 -6.35 -16.09
C PRO A 502 -4.00 -4.85 -15.84
N PRO A 503 -4.98 -4.15 -15.23
CA PRO A 503 -4.89 -2.72 -15.03
C PRO A 503 -3.69 -2.33 -14.18
N ALA A 504 -3.14 -1.14 -14.42
CA ALA A 504 -2.17 -0.48 -13.56
C ALA A 504 -2.80 0.75 -12.91
N GLY A 505 -2.39 1.05 -11.68
CA GLY A 505 -2.97 2.15 -10.91
C GLY A 505 -2.01 2.68 -9.85
N ALA A 506 -2.57 3.15 -8.73
CA ALA A 506 -1.78 3.61 -7.61
C ALA A 506 -0.92 2.48 -7.03
N PHE A 507 0.36 2.76 -6.84
CA PHE A 507 1.28 1.93 -6.06
C PHE A 507 2.28 2.84 -5.36
N ARG A 508 2.59 2.58 -4.08
CA ARG A 508 3.51 3.34 -3.21
C ARG A 508 4.68 3.96 -3.98
N GLY A 509 4.80 5.30 -3.97
CA GLY A 509 5.73 6.07 -4.79
C GLY A 509 5.13 6.68 -6.05
N PHE A 510 4.01 6.13 -6.57
CA PHE A 510 3.09 6.73 -7.54
C PHE A 510 3.81 7.34 -8.77
N GLY A 511 4.58 6.53 -9.52
CA GLY A 511 5.32 6.94 -10.72
C GLY A 511 6.73 7.50 -10.42
N VAL A 512 6.92 8.09 -9.24
CA VAL A 512 8.21 8.72 -8.89
C VAL A 512 9.31 7.68 -8.64
N THR A 513 8.97 6.49 -8.13
CA THR A 513 9.94 5.40 -7.94
C THR A 513 10.63 5.01 -9.23
N GLN A 514 9.88 4.99 -10.34
CA GLN A 514 10.36 4.62 -11.67
C GLN A 514 11.29 5.70 -12.24
N THR A 515 10.84 6.96 -12.26
CA THR A 515 11.65 8.07 -12.81
C THR A 515 12.86 8.39 -11.94
N CYS A 516 12.77 8.23 -10.62
CA CYS A 516 13.91 8.40 -9.71
C CYS A 516 15.05 7.42 -10.03
N PHE A 517 14.75 6.17 -10.40
CA PHE A 517 15.77 5.21 -10.82
C PHE A 517 16.58 5.75 -12.00
N ALA A 518 15.91 6.30 -13.01
CA ALA A 518 16.58 6.84 -14.19
C ALA A 518 17.38 8.12 -13.88
N THR A 519 16.76 9.10 -13.23
CA THR A 519 17.38 10.40 -12.91
C THR A 519 18.60 10.24 -12.02
N GLU A 520 18.49 9.44 -10.97
CA GLU A 520 19.58 9.22 -10.02
C GLU A 520 20.72 8.39 -10.60
N THR A 521 20.41 7.46 -11.54
CA THR A 521 21.43 6.71 -12.27
C THR A 521 22.20 7.63 -13.21
N LEU A 522 21.54 8.53 -13.95
CA LEU A 522 22.23 9.54 -14.77
C LEU A 522 23.13 10.44 -13.92
N LEU A 523 22.67 10.85 -12.75
CA LEU A 523 23.46 11.70 -11.86
C LEU A 523 24.70 10.97 -11.30
N ASN A 524 24.59 9.66 -11.01
CA ASN A 524 25.75 8.84 -10.64
C ASN A 524 26.77 8.74 -11.78
N MET A 525 26.30 8.55 -13.03
CA MET A 525 27.16 8.55 -14.20
C MET A 525 27.82 9.91 -14.45
N MET A 526 27.08 11.00 -14.14
CA MET A 526 27.59 12.36 -14.27
C MET A 526 28.70 12.62 -13.25
N ALA A 527 28.53 12.17 -12.00
CA ALA A 527 29.59 12.25 -10.98
C ALA A 527 30.88 11.58 -11.42
N ASP A 528 30.78 10.38 -12.03
CA ASP A 528 31.94 9.66 -12.58
C ASP A 528 32.62 10.45 -13.71
N LYS A 529 31.86 11.11 -14.60
CA LYS A 529 32.43 11.95 -15.69
C LYS A 529 33.10 13.22 -15.19
N VAL A 530 32.56 13.84 -14.17
CA VAL A 530 33.11 15.06 -13.54
C VAL A 530 34.32 14.72 -12.67
N GLY A 531 34.38 13.48 -12.15
CA GLY A 531 35.45 13.02 -11.25
C GLY A 531 35.24 13.41 -9.80
N ILE A 532 33.98 13.51 -9.35
CA ILE A 532 33.57 13.77 -7.97
C ILE A 532 32.73 12.60 -7.44
N THR A 533 32.53 12.56 -6.12
CA THR A 533 31.72 11.50 -5.55
C THR A 533 30.24 11.67 -5.88
N PRO A 534 29.45 10.56 -5.96
CA PRO A 534 28.00 10.61 -6.09
C PRO A 534 27.30 11.41 -4.98
N TRP A 535 27.88 11.46 -3.77
CA TRP A 535 27.38 12.31 -2.68
C TRP A 535 27.62 13.79 -2.99
N GLU A 536 28.83 14.13 -3.48
CA GLU A 536 29.22 15.52 -3.74
C GLU A 536 28.38 16.18 -4.84
N ILE A 537 28.11 15.47 -5.96
CA ILE A 537 27.30 16.03 -7.04
C ILE A 537 25.86 16.34 -6.55
N ARG A 538 25.30 15.48 -5.67
CA ARG A 538 24.00 15.71 -5.05
C ARG A 538 24.01 16.91 -4.12
N TYR A 539 25.01 17.01 -3.26
CA TYR A 539 25.13 18.12 -2.30
C TYR A 539 25.27 19.49 -2.98
N ARG A 540 26.01 19.55 -4.11
CA ARG A 540 26.15 20.75 -4.93
C ARG A 540 24.82 21.22 -5.53
N ASN A 541 24.07 20.28 -6.08
CA ASN A 541 22.82 20.56 -6.79
C ASN A 541 21.58 20.52 -5.89
N ALA A 542 21.70 20.09 -4.64
CA ALA A 542 20.56 19.92 -3.73
C ALA A 542 19.74 21.20 -3.60
N ILE A 543 18.43 21.07 -3.70
CA ILE A 543 17.51 22.18 -3.44
C ILE A 543 17.62 22.66 -1.98
N ARG A 544 17.58 23.95 -1.75
CA ARG A 544 17.66 24.59 -0.43
C ARG A 544 16.47 25.53 -0.21
N PRO A 545 16.11 25.82 1.05
CA PRO A 545 15.07 26.81 1.35
C PRO A 545 15.26 28.16 0.62
N GLY A 546 14.20 28.65 -0.01
CA GLY A 546 14.22 29.88 -0.82
C GLY A 546 14.64 29.70 -2.27
N GLU A 547 15.14 28.54 -2.66
CA GLU A 547 15.47 28.22 -4.05
C GLU A 547 14.25 27.68 -4.81
N THR A 548 14.37 27.64 -6.12
CA THR A 548 13.29 27.24 -7.04
C THR A 548 13.55 25.82 -7.57
N LEU A 549 12.59 24.93 -7.39
CA LEU A 549 12.57 23.62 -8.04
C LEU A 549 12.44 23.76 -9.57
N PRO A 550 12.86 22.76 -10.35
CA PRO A 550 12.71 22.80 -11.82
C PRO A 550 11.28 23.11 -12.27
N ASN A 551 10.25 22.63 -11.56
CA ASN A 551 8.84 22.89 -11.85
C ASN A 551 8.37 24.34 -11.55
N GLY A 552 9.26 25.22 -11.05
CA GLY A 552 9.00 26.62 -10.78
C GLY A 552 8.53 26.93 -9.35
N GLN A 553 8.29 25.95 -8.49
CA GLN A 553 7.93 26.19 -7.10
C GLN A 553 9.13 26.64 -6.28
N ILE A 554 8.99 27.75 -5.57
CA ILE A 554 9.95 28.18 -4.55
C ILE A 554 9.68 27.37 -3.28
N VAL A 555 10.70 26.67 -2.79
CA VAL A 555 10.58 25.84 -1.60
C VAL A 555 10.81 26.64 -0.32
N ASP A 556 10.10 26.26 0.73
CA ASP A 556 10.13 26.90 2.03
C ASP A 556 11.14 26.27 3.01
N ASN A 557 11.10 26.74 4.27
CA ASN A 557 12.00 26.29 5.33
C ASN A 557 11.81 24.81 5.74
N SER A 558 10.73 24.14 5.28
CA SER A 558 10.51 22.71 5.53
C SER A 558 11.32 21.80 4.61
N THR A 559 12.19 22.35 3.76
CA THR A 559 12.98 21.60 2.77
C THR A 559 14.22 21.00 3.41
N GLY A 560 14.23 19.68 3.59
CA GLY A 560 15.24 18.94 4.35
C GLY A 560 16.18 18.04 3.54
N LEU A 561 16.36 18.26 2.23
CA LEU A 561 17.23 17.40 1.40
C LEU A 561 18.69 17.44 1.88
N VAL A 562 19.20 18.62 2.18
CA VAL A 562 20.59 18.80 2.65
C VAL A 562 20.80 18.05 3.95
N GLU A 563 19.88 18.16 4.89
CA GLU A 563 19.94 17.47 6.17
C GLU A 563 19.91 15.93 6.01
N THR A 564 19.15 15.42 5.04
CA THR A 564 19.16 13.96 4.76
C THR A 564 20.50 13.50 4.16
N LEU A 565 21.13 14.32 3.30
CA LEU A 565 22.48 14.07 2.74
C LEU A 565 23.55 14.08 3.82
N GLU A 566 23.50 15.05 4.74
CA GLU A 566 24.44 15.16 5.86
C GLU A 566 24.27 14.01 6.85
N ALA A 567 23.03 13.57 7.11
CA ALA A 567 22.74 12.48 8.03
C ALA A 567 23.38 11.13 7.62
N VAL A 568 23.50 10.87 6.32
CA VAL A 568 24.13 9.63 5.81
C VAL A 568 25.64 9.77 5.59
N LYS A 569 26.18 11.00 5.56
CA LYS A 569 27.57 11.28 5.13
C LYS A 569 28.61 10.45 5.85
N LYS A 570 28.54 10.39 7.17
CA LYS A 570 29.54 9.67 7.98
C LYS A 570 29.64 8.19 7.61
N LYS A 571 28.51 7.52 7.40
CA LYS A 571 28.50 6.09 7.02
C LYS A 571 28.91 5.89 5.56
N TYR A 572 28.50 6.80 4.68
CA TYR A 572 28.92 6.81 3.28
C TYR A 572 30.45 6.91 3.16
N ASP A 573 31.07 7.88 3.82
CA ASP A 573 32.53 8.08 3.80
C ASP A 573 33.28 6.89 4.40
N ALA A 574 32.82 6.38 5.56
CA ALA A 574 33.44 5.23 6.20
C ALA A 574 33.42 3.98 5.28
N ALA A 575 32.31 3.74 4.57
CA ALA A 575 32.23 2.64 3.60
C ALA A 575 33.20 2.83 2.43
N LEU A 576 33.39 4.07 1.92
CA LEU A 576 34.38 4.39 0.91
C LEU A 576 35.81 4.17 1.41
N GLU A 577 36.15 4.63 2.61
CA GLU A 577 37.47 4.45 3.22
C GLU A 577 37.81 2.96 3.45
N GLU A 578 36.81 2.15 3.83
CA GLU A 578 36.93 0.70 3.89
C GLU A 578 37.01 0.06 2.49
N GLY A 579 36.83 0.85 1.42
CA GLY A 579 36.75 0.45 0.04
C GLY A 579 35.61 -0.52 -0.22
N LYS A 580 34.48 -0.45 0.48
CA LYS A 580 33.24 -1.19 0.22
C LYS A 580 32.54 -0.62 -1.00
N PRO A 581 31.86 -1.47 -1.80
CA PRO A 581 30.96 -0.97 -2.83
C PRO A 581 29.80 -0.23 -2.17
N VAL A 582 29.66 1.05 -2.45
CA VAL A 582 28.65 1.91 -1.87
C VAL A 582 27.95 2.71 -2.95
N GLY A 583 26.62 2.75 -2.91
CA GLY A 583 25.78 3.53 -3.81
C GLY A 583 24.84 4.44 -3.03
N ILE A 584 24.39 5.53 -3.65
CA ILE A 584 23.55 6.55 -3.05
C ILE A 584 22.45 6.99 -4.02
N GLY A 585 21.27 7.31 -3.48
CA GLY A 585 20.16 7.92 -4.21
C GLY A 585 19.43 8.92 -3.33
N CYS A 586 18.94 10.00 -3.96
CA CYS A 586 18.07 10.98 -3.35
C CYS A 586 16.69 10.97 -3.98
N ALA A 587 15.69 11.48 -3.26
CA ALA A 587 14.34 11.66 -3.79
C ALA A 587 13.62 12.82 -3.12
N MET A 588 12.63 13.35 -3.83
CA MET A 588 11.55 14.12 -3.24
C MET A 588 10.21 13.44 -3.55
N LYS A 589 9.23 13.64 -2.68
CA LYS A 589 7.86 13.18 -2.91
C LYS A 589 6.87 14.15 -2.29
N ASN A 590 5.85 14.51 -3.06
CA ASN A 590 4.76 15.34 -2.55
C ASN A 590 4.03 14.67 -1.37
N ALA A 591 3.62 15.48 -0.41
CA ALA A 591 2.60 15.17 0.58
C ALA A 591 1.33 15.95 0.23
N GLY A 592 0.21 15.24 0.05
CA GLY A 592 -1.01 15.79 -0.52
C GLY A 592 -1.14 15.54 -2.03
N VAL A 593 -2.35 15.75 -2.57
CA VAL A 593 -2.67 15.50 -4.00
C VAL A 593 -2.00 16.54 -4.89
N GLY A 594 -2.12 17.82 -4.62
CA GLY A 594 -1.46 18.89 -5.35
C GLY A 594 -1.96 19.15 -6.77
N VAL A 595 -1.18 19.90 -7.55
CA VAL A 595 -1.36 20.23 -8.98
C VAL A 595 -2.73 20.80 -9.33
N GLY A 596 -3.27 21.63 -8.43
CA GLY A 596 -4.57 22.29 -8.63
C GLY A 596 -5.80 21.43 -8.30
N ILE A 597 -5.61 20.18 -7.92
CA ILE A 597 -6.70 19.28 -7.51
C ILE A 597 -7.11 19.65 -6.07
N PRO A 598 -8.41 19.89 -5.77
CA PRO A 598 -8.86 20.15 -4.41
C PRO A 598 -8.50 18.99 -3.47
N ASP A 599 -7.76 19.28 -2.42
CA ASP A 599 -7.31 18.29 -1.44
C ASP A 599 -7.80 18.70 -0.05
N THR A 600 -8.95 18.13 0.37
CA THR A 600 -9.65 18.52 1.59
C THR A 600 -9.58 17.45 2.64
N GLY A 601 -9.14 17.82 3.85
CA GLY A 601 -9.25 17.00 5.06
C GLY A 601 -10.41 17.47 5.92
N ARG A 602 -11.11 16.53 6.56
CA ARG A 602 -12.24 16.81 7.45
C ARG A 602 -12.24 15.88 8.65
N VAL A 603 -12.54 16.45 9.83
CA VAL A 603 -12.64 15.72 11.09
C VAL A 603 -13.81 16.26 11.90
N LYS A 604 -14.54 15.39 12.58
CA LYS A 604 -15.45 15.73 13.66
C LYS A 604 -14.87 15.18 14.96
N LEU A 605 -14.82 16.01 16.00
CA LEU A 605 -14.53 15.61 17.37
C LEU A 605 -15.82 15.75 18.19
N VAL A 606 -16.18 14.71 18.93
CA VAL A 606 -17.44 14.69 19.69
C VAL A 606 -17.19 14.04 21.05
N PHE A 607 -17.58 14.71 22.15
CA PHE A 607 -17.68 14.05 23.45
C PHE A 607 -18.93 13.19 23.45
N GLU A 608 -18.76 11.88 23.50
CA GLU A 608 -19.89 10.94 23.55
C GLU A 608 -20.38 10.70 25.00
N LYS A 609 -21.42 9.87 25.15
CA LYS A 609 -22.04 9.57 26.46
C LYS A 609 -21.08 8.90 27.46
N ASP A 610 -20.05 8.24 27.00
CA ASP A 610 -18.95 7.66 27.78
C ASP A 610 -17.96 8.73 28.31
N LYS A 611 -18.20 10.01 27.98
CA LYS A 611 -17.42 11.18 28.36
C LYS A 611 -16.02 11.21 27.73
N LYS A 612 -15.76 10.37 26.70
CA LYS A 612 -14.53 10.41 25.91
C LYS A 612 -14.72 11.23 24.64
N LEU A 613 -13.61 11.78 24.13
CA LEU A 613 -13.59 12.49 22.86
C LEU A 613 -13.40 11.49 21.73
N HIS A 614 -14.42 11.33 20.90
CA HIS A 614 -14.38 10.47 19.73
C HIS A 614 -13.91 11.25 18.49
N ILE A 615 -12.99 10.67 17.73
CA ILE A 615 -12.43 11.22 16.49
C ILE A 615 -13.10 10.51 15.31
N TYR A 616 -13.88 11.24 14.52
CA TYR A 616 -14.53 10.74 13.29
C TYR A 616 -13.92 11.38 12.05
N SER A 617 -13.45 10.57 11.12
CA SER A 617 -12.95 10.99 9.82
C SER A 617 -13.19 9.91 8.76
N GLY A 618 -13.52 10.32 7.53
CA GLY A 618 -13.62 9.42 6.38
C GLY A 618 -12.27 8.92 5.85
N ALA A 619 -11.17 9.38 6.44
CA ALA A 619 -9.83 8.90 6.09
C ALA A 619 -9.61 7.44 6.51
N SER A 620 -9.27 6.56 5.58
CA SER A 620 -9.04 5.13 5.85
C SER A 620 -7.68 4.88 6.50
N CYS A 621 -7.66 4.08 7.58
CA CYS A 621 -6.43 3.55 8.16
C CYS A 621 -6.10 2.19 7.52
N ILE A 622 -5.17 2.16 6.56
CA ILE A 622 -4.75 0.96 5.82
C ILE A 622 -3.58 0.18 6.49
N GLY A 623 -3.27 0.55 7.73
CA GLY A 623 -2.19 -0.02 8.54
C GLY A 623 -1.09 0.98 8.93
N GLN A 624 -1.02 2.14 8.30
CA GLN A 624 -0.01 3.17 8.51
C GLN A 624 -0.07 3.85 9.89
N GLY A 625 -1.19 3.74 10.62
CA GLY A 625 -1.29 4.26 12.00
C GLY A 625 -2.01 5.58 12.13
N LEU A 626 -2.94 5.90 11.23
CA LEU A 626 -3.68 7.17 11.25
C LEU A 626 -4.37 7.43 12.60
N GLY A 627 -4.99 6.41 13.23
CA GLY A 627 -5.65 6.57 14.52
C GLY A 627 -4.69 7.06 15.61
N THR A 628 -3.48 6.50 15.68
CA THR A 628 -2.45 6.94 16.63
C THR A 628 -1.99 8.37 16.34
N VAL A 629 -1.76 8.71 15.06
CA VAL A 629 -1.39 10.06 14.63
C VAL A 629 -2.43 11.09 15.05
N LEU A 630 -3.71 10.84 14.79
CA LEU A 630 -4.78 11.76 15.16
C LEU A 630 -4.95 11.85 16.67
N THR A 631 -4.79 10.75 17.43
CA THR A 631 -4.80 10.76 18.89
C THR A 631 -3.67 11.64 19.45
N GLN A 632 -2.43 11.51 18.94
CA GLN A 632 -1.31 12.36 19.34
C GLN A 632 -1.55 13.83 18.99
N MET A 633 -2.17 14.12 17.83
CA MET A 633 -2.55 15.49 17.47
C MET A 633 -3.60 16.07 18.43
N VAL A 634 -4.60 15.26 18.88
CA VAL A 634 -5.57 15.72 19.86
C VAL A 634 -4.91 15.97 21.21
N VAL A 635 -4.08 15.04 21.72
CA VAL A 635 -3.36 15.21 23.00
C VAL A 635 -2.51 16.48 22.96
N THR A 636 -1.76 16.69 21.87
CA THR A 636 -0.87 17.88 21.75
C THR A 636 -1.63 19.21 21.72
N ASN A 637 -2.84 19.23 21.16
CA ASN A 637 -3.59 20.47 20.93
C ASN A 637 -4.79 20.65 21.90
N THR A 638 -4.90 19.79 22.94
CA THR A 638 -5.94 19.89 23.96
C THR A 638 -5.37 19.63 25.35
N ASP A 639 -6.23 19.69 26.38
CA ASP A 639 -5.92 19.33 27.77
C ASP A 639 -6.26 17.85 28.09
N LEU A 640 -6.54 17.04 27.08
CA LEU A 640 -6.97 15.64 27.22
C LEU A 640 -5.79 14.68 27.22
N LYS A 641 -5.96 13.55 27.93
CA LYS A 641 -5.03 12.42 27.87
C LYS A 641 -5.48 11.43 26.80
N HIS A 642 -4.57 10.59 26.34
CA HIS A 642 -4.88 9.57 25.33
C HIS A 642 -5.98 8.59 25.75
N GLU A 643 -6.10 8.30 27.07
CA GLU A 643 -7.14 7.43 27.66
C GLU A 643 -8.57 8.02 27.51
N ASP A 644 -8.66 9.34 27.35
CA ASP A 644 -9.92 10.08 27.18
C ASP A 644 -10.31 10.19 25.69
N ILE A 645 -9.59 9.54 24.79
CA ILE A 645 -9.77 9.69 23.34
C ILE A 645 -10.07 8.33 22.72
N VAL A 646 -11.05 8.29 21.81
CA VAL A 646 -11.39 7.11 21.00
C VAL A 646 -11.25 7.45 19.51
N TYR A 647 -10.48 6.65 18.79
CA TYR A 647 -10.42 6.75 17.33
C TYR A 647 -11.44 5.81 16.69
N GLU A 648 -12.38 6.40 15.96
CA GLU A 648 -13.41 5.65 15.24
C GLU A 648 -12.97 5.25 13.86
N ARG A 649 -13.35 4.05 13.41
CA ARG A 649 -13.08 3.59 12.07
C ARG A 649 -13.87 4.45 11.06
N SER A 650 -13.28 4.65 9.87
CA SER A 650 -13.93 5.39 8.79
C SER A 650 -15.30 4.79 8.45
N ASN A 651 -16.32 5.64 8.43
CA ASN A 651 -17.69 5.30 8.07
C ASN A 651 -18.32 6.45 7.28
N THR A 652 -19.41 6.20 6.56
CA THR A 652 -20.01 7.19 5.66
C THR A 652 -21.27 7.87 6.18
N TRP A 653 -21.84 7.39 7.27
CA TRP A 653 -23.08 7.99 7.85
C TRP A 653 -22.81 9.08 8.87
N PHE A 654 -21.64 9.13 9.49
CA PHE A 654 -21.32 10.16 10.49
C PHE A 654 -19.96 10.82 10.26
N ALA A 655 -18.94 10.06 9.90
CA ALA A 655 -17.62 10.62 9.59
C ALA A 655 -17.64 11.44 8.29
N PRO A 656 -17.08 12.66 8.31
CA PRO A 656 -17.04 13.49 7.10
C PRO A 656 -16.03 12.93 6.09
N ASP A 657 -16.34 13.02 4.80
CA ASP A 657 -15.40 12.65 3.75
C ASP A 657 -14.09 13.45 3.87
N SER A 658 -13.00 12.77 4.04
CA SER A 658 -11.64 13.33 4.16
C SER A 658 -10.73 12.88 3.01
N GLY A 659 -11.30 12.42 1.92
CA GLY A 659 -10.62 11.95 0.71
C GLY A 659 -9.89 10.62 0.88
N THR A 660 -9.52 10.04 -0.26
CA THR A 660 -8.81 8.76 -0.33
C THR A 660 -7.48 8.80 0.40
N THR A 661 -7.13 7.72 1.10
CA THR A 661 -5.80 7.54 1.70
C THR A 661 -4.79 7.18 0.60
N SER A 662 -4.21 8.20 0.00
CA SER A 662 -3.26 8.18 -1.11
C SER A 662 -2.30 9.36 -0.98
N GLY A 663 -1.25 9.45 -1.82
CA GLY A 663 -0.40 10.64 -1.94
C GLY A 663 0.24 11.13 -0.64
N SER A 664 0.44 10.28 0.35
CA SER A 664 1.00 10.63 1.68
C SER A 664 0.26 11.78 2.39
N ARG A 665 -1.06 11.96 2.13
CA ARG A 665 -1.82 13.16 2.47
C ARG A 665 -2.40 13.18 3.89
N GLN A 666 -2.67 12.01 4.51
CA GLN A 666 -3.52 11.99 5.71
C GLN A 666 -2.92 12.69 6.93
N THR A 667 -1.62 12.51 7.21
CA THR A 667 -0.97 13.21 8.33
C THR A 667 -1.02 14.74 8.14
N LEU A 668 -0.79 15.21 6.90
CA LEU A 668 -0.79 16.64 6.56
C LEU A 668 -2.22 17.21 6.53
N VAL A 669 -3.08 16.67 5.66
CA VAL A 669 -4.36 17.29 5.29
C VAL A 669 -5.44 16.98 6.35
N THR A 670 -5.61 15.70 6.71
CA THR A 670 -6.55 15.31 7.78
C THR A 670 -6.04 15.71 9.17
N GLY A 671 -4.71 15.65 9.40
CA GLY A 671 -4.11 16.11 10.64
C GLY A 671 -4.32 17.60 10.88
N GLU A 672 -4.19 18.47 9.87
CA GLU A 672 -4.51 19.89 10.03
C GLU A 672 -6.01 20.13 10.30
N ALA A 673 -6.89 19.38 9.66
CA ALA A 673 -8.32 19.45 9.96
C ALA A 673 -8.60 19.04 11.43
N CYS A 674 -7.91 18.01 11.93
CA CYS A 674 -7.99 17.58 13.33
C CYS A 674 -7.52 18.69 14.28
N ARG A 675 -6.36 19.32 14.02
CA ARG A 675 -5.82 20.42 14.80
C ARG A 675 -6.82 21.58 14.88
N ARG A 676 -7.46 21.95 13.75
CA ARG A 676 -8.49 23.00 13.71
C ARG A 676 -9.75 22.64 14.50
N ALA A 677 -10.10 21.36 14.57
CA ALA A 677 -11.20 20.91 15.42
C ALA A 677 -10.82 21.03 16.90
N CYS A 678 -9.56 20.73 17.29
CA CYS A 678 -9.03 20.89 18.64
C CYS A 678 -9.08 22.35 19.11
N ASP A 679 -8.77 23.34 18.24
CA ASP A 679 -8.90 24.77 18.57
C ASP A 679 -10.32 25.11 19.06
N LYS A 680 -11.34 24.48 18.46
CA LYS A 680 -12.74 24.68 18.84
C LYS A 680 -13.10 24.00 20.17
N VAL A 681 -12.53 22.82 20.44
CA VAL A 681 -12.66 22.13 21.74
C VAL A 681 -12.07 23.03 22.83
N MET A 682 -10.84 23.50 22.63
CA MET A 682 -10.15 24.34 23.61
C MET A 682 -10.81 25.71 23.84
N LYS A 683 -11.48 26.26 22.81
CA LYS A 683 -12.29 27.47 22.99
C LYS A 683 -13.41 27.29 24.04
N ASP A 684 -14.10 26.15 24.00
CA ASP A 684 -15.16 25.87 25.01
C ASP A 684 -14.55 25.53 26.37
N ARG A 685 -13.48 24.73 26.39
CA ARG A 685 -12.76 24.38 27.64
C ARG A 685 -12.22 25.63 28.34
N ASN A 686 -11.58 26.55 27.59
CA ASN A 686 -11.07 27.82 28.11
C ASN A 686 -12.20 28.78 28.57
N ALA A 687 -13.42 28.62 28.04
CA ALA A 687 -14.63 29.33 28.52
C ALA A 687 -15.23 28.69 29.78
N GLY A 688 -14.61 27.67 30.37
CA GLY A 688 -15.02 27.02 31.60
C GLY A 688 -16.10 25.92 31.44
N LYS A 689 -16.39 25.50 30.20
CA LYS A 689 -17.36 24.39 29.99
C LYS A 689 -16.74 23.06 30.42
N THR A 690 -17.53 22.28 31.15
CA THR A 690 -17.20 20.92 31.53
C THR A 690 -17.48 19.95 30.37
N ILE A 691 -17.01 18.69 30.47
CA ILE A 691 -17.35 17.67 29.48
C ILE A 691 -18.85 17.45 29.41
N ASP A 692 -19.56 17.44 30.56
CA ASP A 692 -21.00 17.25 30.60
C ASP A 692 -21.78 18.35 29.86
N ASP A 693 -21.25 19.59 29.81
CA ASP A 693 -21.85 20.71 29.06
C ASP A 693 -21.75 20.57 27.55
N VAL A 694 -20.89 19.69 27.07
CA VAL A 694 -20.57 19.58 25.65
C VAL A 694 -20.77 18.17 25.06
N ILE A 695 -21.35 17.23 25.82
CA ILE A 695 -21.73 15.90 25.30
C ILE A 695 -22.63 16.06 24.08
N GLY A 696 -22.30 15.35 22.99
CA GLY A 696 -22.99 15.38 21.71
C GLY A 696 -22.70 16.61 20.84
N LYS A 697 -21.93 17.60 21.35
CA LYS A 697 -21.52 18.75 20.54
C LYS A 697 -20.45 18.34 19.51
N ILE A 698 -20.72 18.68 18.24
CA ILE A 698 -19.79 18.41 17.13
C ILE A 698 -18.80 19.58 16.99
N TYR A 699 -17.52 19.28 17.10
CA TYR A 699 -16.42 20.19 16.77
C TYR A 699 -15.85 19.80 15.40
N TYR A 700 -16.30 20.49 14.35
CA TYR A 700 -15.92 20.19 12.97
C TYR A 700 -14.67 20.98 12.57
N GLY A 701 -13.65 20.26 12.05
CA GLY A 701 -12.46 20.83 11.47
C GLY A 701 -12.37 20.52 9.98
N GLU A 702 -11.94 21.49 9.18
CA GLU A 702 -11.70 21.34 7.75
C GLU A 702 -10.44 22.07 7.33
N TYR A 703 -9.68 21.47 6.43
CA TYR A 703 -8.53 22.07 5.79
C TYR A 703 -8.55 21.75 4.29
N LEU A 704 -8.51 22.78 3.46
CA LEU A 704 -8.30 22.70 2.02
C LEU A 704 -6.85 23.06 1.70
N ALA A 705 -6.07 22.11 1.23
CA ALA A 705 -4.72 22.34 0.71
C ALA A 705 -4.83 22.98 -0.69
N LYS A 706 -4.54 24.28 -0.77
CA LYS A 706 -4.61 25.02 -2.03
C LYS A 706 -3.30 24.87 -2.80
N THR A 707 -3.42 24.46 -4.06
CA THR A 707 -2.29 24.30 -4.99
C THR A 707 -2.67 24.82 -6.37
N ASP A 708 -1.66 25.07 -7.20
CA ASP A 708 -1.84 25.53 -8.58
C ASP A 708 -1.66 24.37 -9.55
N PRO A 709 -2.36 24.40 -10.70
CA PRO A 709 -2.11 23.44 -11.79
C PRO A 709 -0.67 23.51 -12.28
N LEU A 710 -0.15 22.42 -12.81
CA LEU A 710 1.16 22.41 -13.46
C LEU A 710 1.18 23.43 -14.62
N GLY A 711 2.26 24.21 -14.68
CA GLY A 711 2.39 25.26 -15.72
C GLY A 711 1.51 26.48 -15.48
N ALA A 712 0.93 26.67 -14.28
CA ALA A 712 0.15 27.85 -13.94
C ALA A 712 0.97 29.12 -14.17
N ASN A 713 0.40 30.09 -14.90
CA ASN A 713 1.04 31.39 -15.16
C ASN A 713 0.80 32.35 -13.98
N VAL A 714 1.44 32.03 -12.85
CA VAL A 714 1.42 32.83 -11.61
C VAL A 714 2.85 33.07 -11.15
N PRO A 715 3.14 34.14 -10.41
CA PRO A 715 4.52 34.51 -10.02
C PRO A 715 5.25 33.43 -9.20
N ASN A 716 4.55 32.72 -8.32
CA ASN A 716 5.09 31.71 -7.43
C ASN A 716 4.14 30.52 -7.42
N PRO A 717 4.19 29.62 -8.43
CA PRO A 717 3.29 28.48 -8.49
C PRO A 717 3.56 27.51 -7.35
N VAL A 718 2.51 27.07 -6.68
CA VAL A 718 2.56 26.06 -5.60
C VAL A 718 1.96 24.76 -6.14
N SER A 719 2.79 23.89 -6.68
CA SER A 719 2.33 22.59 -7.19
C SER A 719 1.92 21.64 -6.06
N HIS A 720 2.60 21.71 -4.91
CA HIS A 720 2.27 20.90 -3.73
C HIS A 720 2.51 21.69 -2.44
N VAL A 721 1.68 21.47 -1.42
CA VAL A 721 1.77 22.17 -0.12
C VAL A 721 3.07 21.81 0.60
N ALA A 722 3.52 20.56 0.49
CA ALA A 722 4.77 20.09 1.09
C ALA A 722 5.40 18.98 0.25
N TYR A 723 6.72 18.87 0.37
CA TYR A 723 7.51 17.75 -0.12
C TYR A 723 8.26 17.10 1.04
N GLY A 724 8.27 15.76 1.08
CA GLY A 724 9.24 14.99 1.84
C GLY A 724 10.49 14.75 1.00
N TYR A 725 11.65 14.72 1.66
CA TYR A 725 12.94 14.44 1.03
C TYR A 725 13.58 13.21 1.66
N ALA A 726 14.38 12.50 0.88
CA ALA A 726 15.09 11.32 1.37
C ALA A 726 16.44 11.14 0.70
N THR A 727 17.40 10.64 1.47
CA THR A 727 18.68 10.13 0.97
C THR A 727 18.88 8.71 1.49
N GLN A 728 19.15 7.76 0.60
CA GLN A 728 19.44 6.38 0.97
C GLN A 728 20.81 5.95 0.42
N VAL A 729 21.53 5.16 1.24
CA VAL A 729 22.84 4.60 0.93
C VAL A 729 22.75 3.09 1.02
N CYS A 730 23.24 2.39 -0.01
CA CYS A 730 23.39 0.95 -0.04
C CYS A 730 24.87 0.57 0.09
N ILE A 731 25.21 -0.26 1.05
CA ILE A 731 26.56 -0.76 1.29
C ILE A 731 26.57 -2.27 1.06
N LEU A 732 27.43 -2.76 0.16
CA LEU A 732 27.56 -4.17 -0.13
C LEU A 732 28.77 -4.80 0.56
N ASP A 733 28.64 -6.06 0.92
CA ASP A 733 29.77 -6.90 1.27
C ASP A 733 30.63 -7.16 0.01
N LYS A 734 31.91 -6.84 0.08
CA LYS A 734 32.85 -6.92 -1.05
C LYS A 734 32.97 -8.30 -1.68
N LYS A 735 32.86 -9.36 -0.86
CA LYS A 735 33.13 -10.73 -1.30
C LYS A 735 31.89 -11.38 -1.88
N THR A 736 30.75 -11.14 -1.24
CA THR A 736 29.50 -11.84 -1.56
C THR A 736 28.57 -11.02 -2.44
N GLY A 737 28.76 -9.70 -2.54
CA GLY A 737 27.84 -8.77 -3.20
C GLY A 737 26.47 -8.67 -2.50
N LYS A 738 26.29 -9.24 -1.30
CA LYS A 738 25.07 -9.09 -0.54
C LYS A 738 25.01 -7.70 0.09
N ILE A 739 23.80 -7.17 0.23
CA ILE A 739 23.57 -5.92 0.94
C ILE A 739 23.90 -6.15 2.41
N GLU A 740 24.92 -5.44 2.92
CA GLU A 740 25.33 -5.45 4.31
C GLU A 740 24.44 -4.51 5.13
N GLU A 741 24.27 -3.27 4.63
CA GLU A 741 23.49 -2.24 5.30
C GLU A 741 22.80 -1.32 4.31
N MET A 742 21.56 -0.94 4.63
CA MET A 742 20.86 0.20 4.03
C MET A 742 20.78 1.32 5.07
N VAL A 743 21.30 2.50 4.74
CA VAL A 743 21.16 3.71 5.57
C VAL A 743 20.12 4.62 4.91
N ALA A 744 19.05 4.93 5.62
CA ALA A 744 17.88 5.56 5.03
C ALA A 744 17.45 6.80 5.85
N ALA A 745 17.91 7.98 5.44
CA ALA A 745 17.56 9.26 6.07
C ALA A 745 16.36 9.90 5.36
N HIS A 746 15.33 10.24 6.14
CA HIS A 746 14.09 10.81 5.62
C HIS A 746 13.68 12.04 6.40
N ASP A 747 13.45 13.13 5.69
CA ASP A 747 12.78 14.32 6.20
C ASP A 747 11.28 14.04 6.37
N VAL A 748 10.80 14.22 7.58
CA VAL A 748 9.41 13.99 7.98
C VAL A 748 8.71 15.27 8.46
N GLY A 749 9.35 16.43 8.23
CA GLY A 749 8.97 17.66 8.91
C GLY A 749 9.13 17.49 10.42
N LYS A 750 8.03 17.59 11.18
CA LYS A 750 7.98 17.20 12.58
C LYS A 750 7.50 15.77 12.72
N ALA A 751 8.32 14.89 13.26
CA ALA A 751 7.91 13.51 13.52
C ALA A 751 6.74 13.46 14.52
N VAL A 752 5.56 12.97 14.11
CA VAL A 752 4.42 12.80 15.03
C VAL A 752 4.71 11.63 15.98
N ASN A 753 5.05 10.48 15.43
CA ASN A 753 5.47 9.31 16.19
C ASN A 753 6.76 8.74 15.57
N PRO A 754 7.93 9.02 16.14
CA PRO A 754 9.20 8.54 15.58
C PRO A 754 9.26 7.01 15.40
N LEU A 755 8.67 6.24 16.31
CA LEU A 755 8.59 4.79 16.23
C LEU A 755 7.84 4.31 14.97
N SER A 756 6.74 4.97 14.65
CA SER A 756 5.95 4.69 13.45
C SER A 756 6.66 5.18 12.19
N CYS A 757 7.34 6.33 12.24
CA CYS A 757 8.12 6.86 11.11
C CYS A 757 9.23 5.88 10.71
N GLU A 758 10.01 5.38 11.66
CA GLU A 758 11.03 4.35 11.41
C GLU A 758 10.42 3.10 10.76
N GLY A 759 9.28 2.62 11.28
CA GLY A 759 8.60 1.45 10.70
C GLY A 759 8.11 1.68 9.26
N GLN A 760 7.72 2.90 8.88
CA GLN A 760 7.40 3.25 7.50
C GLN A 760 8.65 3.27 6.62
N ILE A 761 9.79 3.77 7.12
CA ILE A 761 11.08 3.78 6.41
C ILE A 761 11.53 2.34 6.15
N GLU A 762 11.61 1.51 7.18
CA GLU A 762 12.02 0.11 7.09
C GLU A 762 11.16 -0.68 6.09
N GLY A 763 9.84 -0.53 6.17
CA GLY A 763 8.91 -1.20 5.25
C GLY A 763 9.04 -0.73 3.80
N GLY A 764 9.23 0.57 3.57
CA GLY A 764 9.45 1.13 2.23
C GLY A 764 10.76 0.69 1.60
N VAL A 765 11.84 0.69 2.39
CA VAL A 765 13.18 0.22 1.96
C VAL A 765 13.11 -1.24 1.53
N VAL A 766 12.53 -2.14 2.36
CA VAL A 766 12.44 -3.57 2.01
C VAL A 766 11.60 -3.81 0.76
N MET A 767 10.47 -3.09 0.61
CA MET A 767 9.66 -3.17 -0.60
C MET A 767 10.48 -2.80 -1.83
N SER A 768 11.28 -1.76 -1.76
CA SER A 768 12.06 -1.27 -2.89
C SER A 768 13.38 -2.03 -3.11
N ILE A 769 13.93 -2.70 -2.09
CA ILE A 769 14.97 -3.74 -2.31
C ILE A 769 14.42 -4.84 -3.21
N GLY A 770 13.18 -5.25 -2.98
CA GLY A 770 12.49 -6.21 -3.85
C GLY A 770 12.34 -5.71 -5.28
N PHE A 771 11.86 -4.49 -5.46
CA PHE A 771 11.71 -3.83 -6.76
C PHE A 771 13.03 -3.72 -7.52
N ALA A 772 14.12 -3.39 -6.82
CA ALA A 772 15.44 -3.28 -7.42
C ALA A 772 16.04 -4.63 -7.86
N LEU A 773 15.78 -5.71 -7.12
CA LEU A 773 16.59 -6.93 -7.23
C LEU A 773 15.87 -8.15 -7.78
N ARG A 774 14.55 -8.29 -7.60
CA ARG A 774 13.91 -9.56 -7.97
C ARG A 774 12.38 -9.57 -8.11
N GLU A 775 11.66 -8.53 -7.63
CA GLU A 775 10.22 -8.49 -7.80
C GLU A 775 9.85 -8.17 -9.23
N ARG A 776 8.94 -8.97 -9.78
CA ARG A 776 8.37 -8.78 -11.11
C ARG A 776 6.98 -9.41 -11.16
N TYR A 777 6.19 -9.00 -12.12
CA TYR A 777 4.86 -9.54 -12.39
C TYR A 777 4.78 -9.92 -13.87
N PRO A 778 5.33 -11.08 -14.26
CA PRO A 778 5.38 -11.50 -15.65
C PRO A 778 3.99 -11.85 -16.16
N ILE A 779 3.73 -11.46 -17.41
CA ILE A 779 2.46 -11.64 -18.12
C ILE A 779 2.75 -12.43 -19.40
N ASP A 780 1.95 -13.47 -19.70
CA ASP A 780 2.12 -14.30 -20.89
C ASP A 780 1.55 -13.64 -22.16
N GLU A 781 1.63 -14.35 -23.28
CA GLU A 781 1.11 -13.90 -24.59
C GLU A 781 -0.42 -13.71 -24.62
N ASN A 782 -1.15 -14.23 -23.64
CA ASN A 782 -2.59 -14.06 -23.48
C ASN A 782 -2.95 -13.03 -22.41
N CYS A 783 -2.03 -12.15 -22.04
CA CYS A 783 -2.20 -11.14 -20.98
C CYS A 783 -2.51 -11.74 -19.60
N LYS A 784 -2.08 -12.99 -19.34
CA LYS A 784 -2.32 -13.70 -18.08
C LYS A 784 -1.11 -13.61 -17.16
N PRO A 785 -1.30 -13.28 -15.86
CA PRO A 785 -0.24 -13.37 -14.87
C PRO A 785 0.28 -14.81 -14.73
N ILE A 786 1.61 -14.97 -14.70
CA ILE A 786 2.26 -16.29 -14.62
C ILE A 786 2.56 -16.64 -13.16
N ASP A 787 3.00 -15.67 -12.36
CA ASP A 787 3.45 -15.88 -10.98
C ASP A 787 2.29 -16.10 -10.01
N LYS A 788 2.55 -16.94 -8.98
CA LYS A 788 1.73 -17.08 -7.78
C LYS A 788 2.29 -16.21 -6.67
N TYR A 789 1.54 -16.02 -5.58
CA TYR A 789 1.98 -15.18 -4.46
C TYR A 789 3.37 -15.56 -3.93
N GLY A 790 3.64 -16.86 -3.77
CA GLY A 790 4.93 -17.37 -3.28
C GLY A 790 6.11 -17.18 -4.24
N SER A 791 5.86 -16.88 -5.52
CA SER A 791 6.87 -16.69 -6.56
C SER A 791 7.04 -15.24 -7.04
N LEU A 792 6.40 -14.25 -6.41
CA LEU A 792 6.53 -12.82 -6.76
C LEU A 792 7.92 -12.22 -6.49
N GLY A 793 8.79 -12.92 -5.75
CA GLY A 793 10.13 -12.43 -5.41
C GLY A 793 10.19 -11.59 -4.14
N LEU A 794 9.17 -11.63 -3.28
CA LEU A 794 9.16 -10.90 -2.01
C LEU A 794 10.29 -11.33 -1.08
N PHE A 795 10.91 -10.38 -0.40
CA PHE A 795 11.92 -10.64 0.61
C PHE A 795 11.31 -11.22 1.90
N ARG A 796 12.03 -12.13 2.54
CA ARG A 796 11.65 -12.80 3.79
C ARG A 796 12.53 -12.33 4.94
N SER A 797 12.12 -12.56 6.18
CA SER A 797 12.82 -12.14 7.39
C SER A 797 14.32 -12.48 7.42
N HIS A 798 14.70 -13.67 6.94
CA HIS A 798 16.10 -14.14 6.95
C HIS A 798 16.98 -13.53 5.84
N GLU A 799 16.39 -12.81 4.89
CA GLU A 799 17.08 -12.18 3.76
C GLU A 799 17.29 -10.68 3.97
N ILE A 800 16.68 -10.11 5.02
CA ILE A 800 16.72 -8.67 5.26
C ILE A 800 18.10 -8.23 5.73
N PRO A 801 18.72 -7.24 5.07
CA PRO A 801 19.97 -6.64 5.54
C PRO A 801 19.74 -5.81 6.81
N LYS A 802 20.79 -5.32 7.40
CA LYS A 802 20.68 -4.26 8.40
C LYS A 802 20.10 -3.01 7.78
N ILE A 803 19.09 -2.40 8.43
CA ILE A 803 18.48 -1.14 8.00
C ILE A 803 18.66 -0.13 9.14
N ASP A 804 19.33 0.99 8.82
CA ASP A 804 19.47 2.14 9.71
C ASP A 804 18.49 3.23 9.24
N ALA A 805 17.35 3.29 9.90
CA ALA A 805 16.30 4.26 9.61
C ALA A 805 16.56 5.55 10.41
N ILE A 806 16.90 6.63 9.70
CA ILE A 806 17.19 7.93 10.29
C ILE A 806 16.01 8.88 10.02
N VAL A 807 15.33 9.29 11.08
CA VAL A 807 14.27 10.28 11.04
C VAL A 807 14.91 11.67 11.14
N VAL A 808 14.74 12.49 10.11
CA VAL A 808 15.23 13.88 10.08
C VAL A 808 14.06 14.81 10.36
N ASP A 809 14.10 15.48 11.52
CA ASP A 809 13.15 16.53 11.88
C ASP A 809 13.57 17.85 11.20
N LYS A 810 12.79 18.32 10.23
CA LYS A 810 12.96 19.60 9.56
C LYS A 810 11.67 20.44 9.69
N PRO A 811 11.45 21.04 10.87
CA PRO A 811 10.30 21.90 11.07
C PRO A 811 10.37 23.16 10.19
N GLY A 812 9.22 23.66 9.77
CA GLY A 812 9.13 24.84 8.89
C GLY A 812 7.76 24.98 8.25
N LEU A 813 7.01 23.89 8.24
CA LEU A 813 5.65 23.88 7.73
C LEU A 813 4.65 24.41 8.79
N ASN A 814 3.77 25.33 8.39
CA ASN A 814 2.83 26.00 9.30
C ASN A 814 1.48 25.28 9.45
N VAL A 815 1.36 24.05 8.97
CA VAL A 815 0.15 23.21 9.05
C VAL A 815 0.46 21.87 9.69
N ALA A 816 -0.52 21.17 10.19
CA ALA A 816 -0.39 19.82 10.79
C ALA A 816 0.73 19.70 11.84
N CYS A 817 0.91 20.74 12.67
CA CYS A 817 2.01 20.84 13.66
C CYS A 817 3.42 20.66 13.04
N GLY A 818 3.58 20.97 11.76
CA GLY A 818 4.83 20.83 11.02
C GLY A 818 5.10 19.45 10.43
N ALA A 819 4.17 18.50 10.53
CA ALA A 819 4.35 17.13 10.07
C ALA A 819 4.13 16.97 8.56
N ILE A 820 4.96 16.13 7.93
CA ILE A 820 4.87 15.74 6.51
C ILE A 820 4.56 14.24 6.42
N GLY A 821 3.67 13.85 5.51
CA GLY A 821 3.36 12.44 5.26
C GLY A 821 4.52 11.72 4.57
N ILE A 822 4.88 10.52 5.06
CA ILE A 822 6.02 9.74 4.58
C ILE A 822 5.64 8.38 3.99
N GLY A 823 4.37 8.17 3.68
CA GLY A 823 3.88 6.86 3.20
C GLY A 823 4.59 6.36 1.95
N GLU A 824 5.01 7.23 1.04
CA GLU A 824 5.54 6.87 -0.29
C GLU A 824 7.04 7.11 -0.44
N ILE A 825 7.58 8.24 0.06
CA ILE A 825 8.98 8.66 -0.12
C ILE A 825 9.97 7.55 0.32
N THR A 826 9.60 6.75 1.30
CA THR A 826 10.44 5.71 1.90
C THR A 826 10.84 4.61 0.92
N SER A 827 10.11 4.44 -0.19
CA SER A 827 10.37 3.42 -1.23
C SER A 827 11.00 3.98 -2.51
N ILE A 828 11.37 5.27 -2.55
CA ILE A 828 11.74 5.91 -3.82
C ILE A 828 13.24 5.82 -4.11
N PRO A 829 14.17 6.30 -3.27
CA PRO A 829 15.59 6.36 -3.62
C PRO A 829 16.35 5.04 -3.44
N THR A 830 15.70 3.97 -2.99
CA THR A 830 16.33 2.66 -2.71
C THR A 830 16.91 2.03 -3.97
N ALA A 831 16.13 1.97 -5.06
CA ALA A 831 16.55 1.28 -6.28
C ALA A 831 17.79 1.90 -6.93
N PRO A 832 17.90 3.23 -7.13
CA PRO A 832 19.11 3.83 -7.67
C PRO A 832 20.33 3.71 -6.72
N ALA A 833 20.13 3.74 -5.40
CA ALA A 833 21.22 3.49 -4.44
C ALA A 833 21.78 2.06 -4.59
N ILE A 834 20.91 1.07 -4.73
CA ILE A 834 21.31 -0.33 -4.95
C ILE A 834 21.99 -0.48 -6.31
N ALA A 835 21.45 0.09 -7.37
CA ALA A 835 22.03 0.00 -8.72
C ALA A 835 23.45 0.57 -8.77
N ASP A 836 23.69 1.72 -8.11
CA ASP A 836 25.04 2.31 -8.05
C ASP A 836 25.99 1.44 -7.20
N ALA A 837 25.54 0.88 -6.07
CA ALA A 837 26.36 -0.03 -5.27
C ALA A 837 26.79 -1.28 -6.07
N TYR A 838 25.88 -1.87 -6.86
CA TYR A 838 26.25 -3.01 -7.73
C TYR A 838 27.21 -2.60 -8.83
N PHE A 839 27.04 -1.44 -9.46
CA PHE A 839 28.01 -0.92 -10.40
C PHE A 839 29.40 -0.76 -9.76
N ARG A 840 29.48 -0.26 -8.51
CA ARG A 840 30.76 -0.15 -7.77
C ARG A 840 31.34 -1.54 -7.40
N TRP A 841 30.50 -2.57 -7.35
CA TRP A 841 30.92 -3.94 -7.01
C TRP A 841 31.45 -4.71 -8.22
N ASN A 842 30.75 -4.68 -9.34
CA ASN A 842 31.04 -5.52 -10.52
C ASN A 842 31.48 -4.75 -11.78
N GLY A 843 31.38 -3.41 -11.78
CA GLY A 843 31.71 -2.55 -12.91
C GLY A 843 30.67 -2.52 -14.03
N GLU A 844 29.54 -3.20 -13.89
CA GLU A 844 28.47 -3.26 -14.88
C GLU A 844 27.30 -2.36 -14.49
N ARG A 845 27.08 -1.28 -15.26
CA ARG A 845 25.94 -0.41 -15.03
C ARG A 845 24.72 -0.95 -15.76
N GLN A 846 23.61 -1.07 -15.03
CA GLN A 846 22.35 -1.57 -15.56
C GLN A 846 21.30 -0.44 -15.61
N TYR A 847 20.46 -0.48 -16.63
CA TYR A 847 19.46 0.54 -16.94
C TYR A 847 18.03 0.00 -16.89
N SER A 848 17.88 -1.26 -16.51
CA SER A 848 16.58 -1.90 -16.31
C SER A 848 16.49 -2.59 -14.95
N LEU A 849 15.26 -2.66 -14.39
CA LEU A 849 14.97 -3.38 -13.18
C LEU A 849 14.08 -4.62 -13.47
N PRO A 850 14.17 -5.68 -12.66
CA PRO A 850 15.12 -5.87 -11.57
C PRO A 850 16.54 -6.12 -12.10
N LEU A 851 17.56 -5.75 -11.30
CA LEU A 851 18.97 -5.94 -11.63
C LEU A 851 19.30 -7.43 -11.79
N THR A 852 20.12 -7.75 -12.78
CA THR A 852 20.64 -9.11 -13.04
C THR A 852 22.06 -9.29 -12.53
N GLY A 853 22.57 -10.54 -12.45
CA GLY A 853 23.92 -10.81 -11.98
C GLY A 853 24.14 -10.50 -10.50
N THR A 854 23.09 -10.39 -9.70
CA THR A 854 23.17 -10.15 -8.25
C THR A 854 23.02 -11.44 -7.46
N PRO A 855 23.49 -11.50 -6.18
CA PRO A 855 23.27 -12.66 -5.30
C PRO A 855 21.80 -12.95 -5.00
N TYR A 856 20.91 -12.03 -5.34
CA TYR A 856 19.46 -12.10 -5.08
C TYR A 856 18.66 -12.49 -6.33
N GLU A 857 19.35 -12.64 -7.47
CA GLU A 857 18.68 -13.02 -8.71
C GLU A 857 17.94 -14.35 -8.57
N ARG A 858 16.72 -14.39 -9.05
CA ARG A 858 15.91 -15.60 -9.08
C ARG A 858 16.48 -16.54 -10.14
N LYS A 859 16.93 -17.71 -9.71
CA LYS A 859 17.21 -18.80 -10.64
C LYS A 859 15.87 -19.25 -11.22
N CYS A 860 15.70 -19.07 -12.53
CA CYS A 860 14.54 -19.52 -13.28
C CYS A 860 14.39 -21.05 -13.22
#